data_b1a1c929ffe47344cbacbb89ba06c256
#
_entry.id   b1a1c929ffe47344cbacbb89ba06c256
#
_cell.length_a   1.000
_cell.length_b   1.000
_cell.length_c   1.000
_cell.angle_alpha   90.00
_cell.angle_beta   90.00
_cell.angle_gamma   90.00
#
_symmetry.space_group_name_H-M   'P 1'
#
loop_
_entity.id
_entity.type
_entity.pdbx_description
1 polymer ?
#
loop_
_entity_poly.entity_id
_entity_poly.type
_entity_poly.pdbx_seq_one_letter_code
_entity_poly.pdbx_strand_id
1 'polypeptide(L)'
;MKNLQIHNSRFITYSDGIFTVDMLGGVDVQQIERMICTLRITYQNYPPLRSTLDLYNDPQTDKLIRTLCDKWQLQLLEVSKSVHSLITQLESYKLERLKYPQQKEPDFEPSEEEKKKAIQFLKGKNLLKSLIENLNTTGILGEDENAVILFLALASYKFNNPFSVICLAKSGIGKSYILQKLSECMPQNAYSFHTKISANALYYFDSHQINGKALFIEDLEWTTQMLQPLATLQTQGRLVNTRATKDKDGMLHSTTFEVVANLCLLACAYSEKNFEEISLPFLCLHLNHTHNQDILVMEYQKRCKAGQIKTEEVKAAQQLLKSVIATLQNVSIINPFATLINLPEEVAYPRKSFLLLLNFIEVITYFFQYQREQIADTETGEVFVKTHPQDIELAFKLLKNNLFRRADELSTSARGFYNWLSKYLTEAKTNQFTALDLRKAKPIHPRTLNRYLQELKLFSYIQVAGGNKHREGFIYKLSGFGNQSDTQNKIEQSIAATLKAVWNEYNKEQKQTESKAEKLQAEPMPEPEPISETEPIKEPEQETENPEAEPSKEQEEKPAFFDKHYKRIRINEKEEYTLKLILELEAKEQGREYLASDFTAITGRSQTTEARHLKTLWEQGRLTREWRNRQYYYRLTSNSKTVSQNPVSNPEPLDR
;
A
#
# COMPACT_ATOMS: atom_id res chain seq x y z
N MET A 1 2.33 42.54 -5.26
CA MET A 1 1.08 42.32 -5.99
C MET A 1 0.09 43.43 -5.60
N LYS A 2 0.27 44.63 -6.14
CA LYS A 2 -0.53 45.80 -5.66
C LYS A 2 -2.03 45.76 -6.05
N ASN A 3 -2.36 45.05 -7.15
CA ASN A 3 -3.69 45.12 -7.76
C ASN A 3 -4.41 43.74 -7.79
N LEU A 4 -3.76 42.68 -7.27
CA LEU A 4 -4.32 41.32 -7.27
C LEU A 4 -4.78 40.96 -5.86
N GLN A 5 -6.07 40.63 -5.71
CA GLN A 5 -6.67 40.13 -4.46
C GLN A 5 -6.98 38.64 -4.59
N ILE A 6 -6.38 37.81 -3.75
CA ILE A 6 -6.58 36.38 -3.76
C ILE A 6 -7.59 36.03 -2.65
N HIS A 7 -8.82 35.68 -3.03
CA HIS A 7 -9.86 35.28 -2.09
C HIS A 7 -9.71 33.79 -1.73
N ASN A 8 -9.43 32.98 -2.73
CA ASN A 8 -9.07 31.55 -2.59
C ASN A 8 -8.41 31.07 -3.89
N SER A 9 -8.00 29.79 -3.95
CA SER A 9 -7.35 29.19 -5.13
C SER A 9 -8.23 29.18 -6.39
N ARG A 10 -9.55 29.31 -6.26
CA ARG A 10 -10.53 29.28 -7.35
C ARG A 10 -11.15 30.65 -7.68
N PHE A 11 -10.87 31.67 -6.88
CA PHE A 11 -11.42 33.00 -7.08
C PHE A 11 -10.38 34.07 -6.76
N ILE A 12 -9.95 34.79 -7.80
CA ILE A 12 -8.94 35.84 -7.75
C ILE A 12 -9.50 37.04 -8.44
N THR A 13 -9.34 38.23 -7.85
CA THR A 13 -9.79 39.50 -8.40
C THR A 13 -8.61 40.41 -8.69
N TYR A 14 -8.56 41.01 -9.87
CA TYR A 14 -7.59 42.05 -10.25
C TYR A 14 -8.34 43.35 -10.46
N SER A 15 -7.80 44.47 -9.95
CA SER A 15 -8.36 45.79 -10.16
C SER A 15 -7.22 46.82 -10.19
N ASP A 16 -7.16 47.62 -11.26
CA ASP A 16 -6.15 48.68 -11.45
C ASP A 16 -6.74 50.07 -11.55
N GLY A 17 -8.04 50.20 -11.33
CA GLY A 17 -8.79 51.47 -11.44
C GLY A 17 -9.41 51.70 -12.82
N ILE A 18 -9.00 50.98 -13.87
CA ILE A 18 -9.61 51.03 -15.19
C ILE A 18 -10.82 50.08 -15.24
N PHE A 19 -10.56 48.81 -15.00
CA PHE A 19 -11.59 47.75 -14.93
C PHE A 19 -11.26 46.73 -13.82
N THR A 20 -12.25 45.95 -13.46
CA THR A 20 -12.09 44.85 -12.51
C THR A 20 -12.22 43.52 -13.24
N VAL A 21 -11.28 42.61 -13.01
CA VAL A 21 -11.26 41.28 -13.61
C VAL A 21 -11.36 40.23 -12.51
N ASP A 22 -12.41 39.43 -12.56
CA ASP A 22 -12.56 38.26 -11.71
C ASP A 22 -12.17 36.99 -12.49
N MET A 23 -11.26 36.24 -11.97
CA MET A 23 -10.87 34.92 -12.50
C MET A 23 -11.72 33.85 -11.83
N LEU A 24 -12.61 33.26 -12.62
CA LEU A 24 -13.53 32.20 -12.17
C LEU A 24 -12.91 30.85 -12.41
N GLY A 25 -12.71 30.09 -11.34
CA GLY A 25 -12.00 28.77 -11.38
C GLY A 25 -10.52 28.85 -11.03
N GLY A 26 -9.98 30.08 -10.87
CA GLY A 26 -8.57 30.29 -10.51
C GLY A 26 -7.60 30.13 -11.68
N VAL A 27 -6.32 29.90 -11.35
CA VAL A 27 -5.24 29.68 -12.31
C VAL A 27 -4.62 28.30 -12.02
N ASP A 28 -4.46 27.48 -13.05
CA ASP A 28 -3.76 26.21 -12.91
C ASP A 28 -2.26 26.46 -12.71
N VAL A 29 -1.79 26.17 -11.52
CA VAL A 29 -0.39 26.39 -11.12
C VAL A 29 0.54 25.31 -11.70
N GLN A 30 0.03 24.13 -12.02
CA GLN A 30 0.85 23.00 -12.48
C GLN A 30 1.25 23.10 -13.96
N GLN A 31 0.43 23.74 -14.78
CA GLN A 31 0.74 23.93 -16.21
C GLN A 31 1.56 25.20 -16.42
N ILE A 32 2.89 25.10 -16.41
CA ILE A 32 3.79 26.26 -16.54
C ILE A 32 3.65 26.94 -17.91
N GLU A 33 3.44 26.17 -18.95
CA GLU A 33 3.44 26.63 -20.36
C GLU A 33 2.13 27.29 -20.80
N ARG A 34 1.08 27.24 -19.97
CA ARG A 34 -0.26 27.76 -20.30
C ARG A 34 -0.86 28.51 -19.13
N MET A 35 -1.65 29.53 -19.44
CA MET A 35 -2.42 30.29 -18.45
C MET A 35 -3.88 30.42 -18.90
N ILE A 36 -4.60 29.30 -18.88
CA ILE A 36 -6.02 29.25 -19.27
C ILE A 36 -6.85 29.75 -18.11
N CYS A 37 -7.55 30.88 -18.31
CA CYS A 37 -8.40 31.49 -17.32
C CYS A 37 -9.80 31.81 -17.89
N THR A 38 -10.83 31.66 -17.05
CA THR A 38 -12.16 32.21 -17.33
C THR A 38 -12.27 33.56 -16.64
N LEU A 39 -12.29 34.63 -17.43
CA LEU A 39 -12.34 36.00 -16.97
C LEU A 39 -13.75 36.53 -16.97
N ARG A 40 -14.15 37.23 -15.91
CA ARG A 40 -15.31 38.13 -15.86
C ARG A 40 -14.79 39.55 -15.68
N ILE A 41 -14.87 40.37 -16.74
CA ILE A 41 -14.32 41.72 -16.76
C ILE A 41 -15.49 42.71 -16.61
N THR A 42 -15.39 43.60 -15.63
CA THR A 42 -16.41 44.61 -15.31
C THR A 42 -15.81 46.00 -15.49
N TYR A 43 -16.54 46.86 -16.15
CA TYR A 43 -16.19 48.26 -16.36
C TYR A 43 -17.41 49.15 -16.06
N GLN A 44 -17.29 50.03 -15.06
CA GLN A 44 -18.37 50.96 -14.65
C GLN A 44 -19.77 50.31 -14.63
N ASN A 45 -20.76 50.90 -15.29
CA ASN A 45 -22.15 50.41 -15.39
C ASN A 45 -22.40 49.53 -16.62
N TYR A 46 -21.35 49.13 -17.37
CA TYR A 46 -21.53 48.29 -18.55
C TYR A 46 -21.73 46.80 -18.14
N PRO A 47 -22.50 46.05 -18.98
CA PRO A 47 -22.64 44.62 -18.74
C PRO A 47 -21.26 43.89 -18.71
N PRO A 48 -21.01 43.00 -17.75
CA PRO A 48 -19.74 42.33 -17.65
C PRO A 48 -19.43 41.45 -18.88
N LEU A 49 -18.21 41.50 -19.36
CA LEU A 49 -17.70 40.64 -20.43
C LEU A 49 -17.17 39.34 -19.79
N ARG A 50 -17.52 38.19 -20.37
CA ARG A 50 -16.97 36.89 -19.98
C ARG A 50 -16.20 36.29 -21.15
N SER A 51 -14.98 35.78 -20.87
CA SER A 51 -14.14 35.16 -21.87
C SER A 51 -13.28 34.06 -21.21
N THR A 52 -13.14 32.95 -21.90
CA THR A 52 -12.17 31.89 -21.50
C THR A 52 -11.09 31.87 -22.56
N LEU A 53 -9.85 32.14 -22.15
CA LEU A 53 -8.70 32.20 -23.05
C LEU A 53 -7.41 31.79 -22.32
N ASP A 54 -6.41 31.46 -23.13
CA ASP A 54 -5.05 31.27 -22.66
C ASP A 54 -4.31 32.61 -22.71
N LEU A 55 -4.00 33.17 -21.55
CA LEU A 55 -3.35 34.49 -21.41
C LEU A 55 -1.90 34.50 -21.94
N TYR A 56 -1.27 33.34 -22.14
CA TYR A 56 0.04 33.25 -22.80
C TYR A 56 -0.06 33.14 -24.33
N ASN A 57 -1.27 33.11 -24.87
CA ASN A 57 -1.50 33.10 -26.30
C ASN A 57 -1.76 34.55 -26.80
N ASP A 58 -0.70 35.20 -27.35
CA ASP A 58 -0.77 36.60 -27.83
C ASP A 58 -1.96 36.90 -28.75
N PRO A 59 -2.28 36.07 -29.77
CA PRO A 59 -3.47 36.30 -30.60
C PRO A 59 -4.78 36.34 -29.85
N GLN A 60 -4.95 35.51 -28.79
CA GLN A 60 -6.18 35.52 -27.97
C GLN A 60 -6.23 36.74 -27.05
N THR A 61 -5.08 37.13 -26.51
CA THR A 61 -4.93 38.30 -25.64
C THR A 61 -5.16 39.58 -26.43
N ASP A 62 -4.61 39.72 -27.66
CA ASP A 62 -4.83 40.84 -28.55
C ASP A 62 -6.33 40.96 -28.95
N LYS A 63 -6.96 39.82 -29.24
CA LYS A 63 -8.39 39.79 -29.54
C LYS A 63 -9.22 40.27 -28.34
N LEU A 64 -8.87 39.88 -27.12
CA LEU A 64 -9.51 40.36 -25.90
C LEU A 64 -9.36 41.89 -25.77
N ILE A 65 -8.12 42.41 -25.91
CA ILE A 65 -7.82 43.83 -25.80
C ILE A 65 -8.66 44.66 -26.81
N ARG A 66 -8.69 44.26 -28.08
CA ARG A 66 -9.52 44.92 -29.11
C ARG A 66 -10.99 44.85 -28.75
N THR A 67 -11.50 43.71 -28.30
CA THR A 67 -12.91 43.56 -27.89
C THR A 67 -13.30 44.51 -26.74
N LEU A 68 -12.39 44.70 -25.77
CA LEU A 68 -12.59 45.65 -24.67
C LEU A 68 -12.60 47.12 -25.15
N CYS A 69 -11.65 47.48 -26.04
CA CYS A 69 -11.57 48.81 -26.63
C CYS A 69 -12.82 49.13 -27.44
N ASP A 70 -13.29 48.21 -28.31
CA ASP A 70 -14.45 48.42 -29.17
C ASP A 70 -15.77 48.55 -28.38
N LYS A 71 -15.91 47.67 -27.36
CA LYS A 71 -17.17 47.66 -26.56
C LYS A 71 -17.31 48.85 -25.62
N TRP A 72 -16.19 49.28 -25.02
CA TRP A 72 -16.24 50.31 -23.98
C TRP A 72 -15.60 51.63 -24.38
N GLN A 73 -15.18 51.76 -25.67
CA GLN A 73 -14.56 52.94 -26.25
C GLN A 73 -13.30 53.41 -25.45
N LEU A 74 -12.51 52.43 -24.99
CA LEU A 74 -11.28 52.68 -24.23
C LEU A 74 -10.08 52.83 -25.15
N GLN A 75 -9.06 53.58 -24.68
CA GLN A 75 -7.82 53.74 -25.42
C GLN A 75 -7.02 52.42 -25.43
N LEU A 76 -6.57 51.99 -26.61
CA LEU A 76 -5.85 50.73 -26.83
C LEU A 76 -4.62 50.61 -25.92
N LEU A 77 -3.88 51.68 -25.75
CA LEU A 77 -2.64 51.68 -24.94
C LEU A 77 -2.90 51.43 -23.46
N GLU A 78 -3.97 51.97 -22.90
CA GLU A 78 -4.35 51.81 -21.49
C GLU A 78 -4.84 50.42 -21.21
N VAL A 79 -5.73 49.88 -22.05
CA VAL A 79 -6.23 48.52 -21.94
C VAL A 79 -5.11 47.49 -22.10
N SER A 80 -4.20 47.68 -23.05
CA SER A 80 -3.03 46.83 -23.28
C SER A 80 -2.12 46.78 -22.03
N LYS A 81 -1.79 47.95 -21.45
CA LYS A 81 -0.98 48.04 -20.23
C LYS A 81 -1.64 47.31 -19.06
N SER A 82 -2.95 47.46 -18.88
CA SER A 82 -3.69 46.83 -17.81
C SER A 82 -3.72 45.29 -17.95
N VAL A 83 -4.00 44.78 -19.14
CA VAL A 83 -3.99 43.34 -19.41
C VAL A 83 -2.61 42.74 -19.24
N HIS A 84 -1.55 43.38 -19.72
CA HIS A 84 -0.17 42.89 -19.50
C HIS A 84 0.22 42.95 -18.02
N SER A 85 -0.21 43.97 -17.26
CA SER A 85 0.00 44.05 -15.82
C SER A 85 -0.73 42.89 -15.09
N LEU A 86 -1.95 42.55 -15.50
CA LEU A 86 -2.66 41.38 -15.01
C LEU A 86 -1.88 40.10 -15.26
N ILE A 87 -1.41 39.88 -16.49
CA ILE A 87 -0.61 38.68 -16.87
C ILE A 87 0.62 38.58 -16.01
N THR A 88 1.41 39.66 -15.89
CA THR A 88 2.64 39.70 -15.09
C THR A 88 2.37 39.40 -13.61
N GLN A 89 1.30 39.90 -13.03
CA GLN A 89 0.96 39.63 -11.63
C GLN A 89 0.48 38.19 -11.41
N LEU A 90 -0.30 37.63 -12.37
CA LEU A 90 -0.70 36.24 -12.34
C LEU A 90 0.51 35.29 -12.52
N GLU A 91 1.43 35.64 -13.38
CA GLU A 91 2.68 34.90 -13.57
C GLU A 91 3.53 34.90 -12.28
N SER A 92 3.69 36.07 -11.67
CA SER A 92 4.37 36.17 -10.38
C SER A 92 3.68 35.33 -9.30
N TYR A 93 2.36 35.36 -9.23
CA TYR A 93 1.58 34.51 -8.32
C TYR A 93 1.78 33.02 -8.59
N LYS A 94 1.78 32.63 -9.85
CA LYS A 94 2.00 31.24 -10.27
C LYS A 94 3.40 30.77 -9.91
N LEU A 95 4.43 31.58 -10.20
CA LEU A 95 5.83 31.28 -9.88
C LEU A 95 6.09 31.26 -8.37
N GLU A 96 5.48 32.16 -7.60
CA GLU A 96 5.56 32.11 -6.13
C GLU A 96 4.95 30.82 -5.59
N ARG A 97 3.80 30.41 -6.09
CA ARG A 97 3.16 29.16 -5.68
C ARG A 97 3.93 27.91 -6.10
N LEU A 98 4.68 27.97 -7.19
CA LEU A 98 5.60 26.91 -7.60
C LEU A 98 6.88 26.88 -6.74
N LYS A 99 7.39 28.05 -6.38
CA LYS A 99 8.57 28.15 -5.48
C LYS A 99 8.23 27.77 -4.04
N TYR A 100 7.03 28.10 -3.62
CA TYR A 100 6.51 27.75 -2.29
C TYR A 100 5.25 26.91 -2.49
N PRO A 101 5.39 25.60 -2.78
CA PRO A 101 4.24 24.70 -2.80
C PRO A 101 3.55 24.86 -1.44
N GLN A 102 2.30 25.28 -1.48
CA GLN A 102 1.42 25.69 -0.38
C GLN A 102 2.12 25.61 0.99
N GLN A 103 2.28 26.75 1.68
CA GLN A 103 2.70 26.70 3.08
C GLN A 103 1.96 25.52 3.70
N LYS A 104 2.68 24.46 4.06
CA LYS A 104 2.14 23.38 4.87
C LYS A 104 1.39 24.10 5.98
N GLU A 105 0.08 23.87 6.08
CA GLU A 105 -0.60 24.24 7.31
C GLU A 105 0.34 23.79 8.42
N PRO A 106 0.67 24.68 9.40
CA PRO A 106 1.66 24.33 10.40
C PRO A 106 1.32 22.96 10.98
N ASP A 107 2.30 22.08 11.01
CA ASP A 107 2.10 20.75 11.56
C ASP A 107 1.51 20.91 12.95
N PHE A 108 0.51 20.12 13.27
CA PHE A 108 -0.06 20.13 14.62
C PHE A 108 1.06 19.83 15.61
N GLU A 109 1.44 20.84 16.36
CA GLU A 109 2.37 20.71 17.47
C GLU A 109 1.57 20.78 18.78
N PRO A 110 1.55 19.68 19.55
CA PRO A 110 0.94 19.69 20.86
C PRO A 110 1.68 20.68 21.77
N SER A 111 0.94 21.38 22.62
CA SER A 111 1.53 22.25 23.65
C SER A 111 2.47 21.45 24.58
N GLU A 112 3.36 22.13 25.28
CA GLU A 112 4.30 21.47 26.18
C GLU A 112 3.61 20.66 27.31
N GLU A 113 2.43 21.08 27.73
CA GLU A 113 1.61 20.33 28.68
C GLU A 113 1.02 19.07 28.05
N GLU A 114 0.54 19.18 26.84
CA GLU A 114 0.00 18.05 26.08
C GLU A 114 1.09 17.04 25.73
N LYS A 115 2.30 17.50 25.34
CA LYS A 115 3.47 16.63 25.12
C LYS A 115 3.82 15.86 26.40
N LYS A 116 3.86 16.55 27.54
CA LYS A 116 4.12 15.89 28.84
C LYS A 116 3.09 14.83 29.16
N LYS A 117 1.79 15.13 28.98
CA LYS A 117 0.70 14.15 29.16
C LYS A 117 0.81 12.97 28.21
N ALA A 118 1.13 13.21 26.95
CA ALA A 118 1.32 12.18 25.93
C ALA A 118 2.52 11.27 26.27
N ILE A 119 3.66 11.82 26.70
CA ILE A 119 4.82 11.05 27.13
C ILE A 119 4.50 10.24 28.40
N GLN A 120 3.80 10.83 29.34
CA GLN A 120 3.36 10.13 30.56
C GLN A 120 2.43 8.95 30.21
N PHE A 121 1.52 9.15 29.27
CA PHE A 121 0.63 8.10 28.75
C PHE A 121 1.45 6.97 28.09
N LEU A 122 2.39 7.32 27.20
CA LEU A 122 3.24 6.35 26.49
C LEU A 122 4.18 5.58 27.44
N LYS A 123 4.61 6.16 28.55
CA LYS A 123 5.42 5.51 29.61
C LYS A 123 4.59 4.69 30.59
N GLY A 124 3.28 4.75 30.53
CA GLY A 124 2.37 4.08 31.46
C GLY A 124 2.46 2.55 31.40
N LYS A 125 2.56 1.88 32.54
CA LYS A 125 2.65 0.41 32.63
C LYS A 125 1.48 -0.33 31.97
N ASN A 126 0.28 0.29 31.98
CA ASN A 126 -0.94 -0.28 31.41
C ASN A 126 -1.37 0.41 30.11
N LEU A 127 -0.40 0.75 29.24
CA LEU A 127 -0.60 1.57 28.04
C LEU A 127 -1.75 1.05 27.16
N LEU A 128 -1.81 -0.25 26.87
CA LEU A 128 -2.88 -0.83 26.06
C LEU A 128 -4.27 -0.69 26.68
N LYS A 129 -4.37 -0.90 28.00
CA LYS A 129 -5.64 -0.75 28.69
C LYS A 129 -6.11 0.70 28.64
N SER A 130 -5.21 1.62 28.93
CA SER A 130 -5.50 3.05 28.85
C SER A 130 -5.83 3.50 27.42
N LEU A 131 -5.20 2.91 26.40
CA LEU A 131 -5.54 3.15 24.98
C LEU A 131 -6.97 2.71 24.68
N ILE A 132 -7.36 1.49 25.08
CA ILE A 132 -8.71 0.95 24.88
C ILE A 132 -9.75 1.83 25.59
N GLU A 133 -9.49 2.24 26.85
CA GLU A 133 -10.39 3.12 27.59
C GLU A 133 -10.59 4.47 26.89
N ASN A 134 -9.53 5.07 26.36
CA ASN A 134 -9.65 6.32 25.61
C ASN A 134 -10.37 6.13 24.26
N LEU A 135 -10.08 5.05 23.51
CA LEU A 135 -10.79 4.74 22.27
C LEU A 135 -12.29 4.51 22.54
N ASN A 136 -12.63 3.80 23.60
CA ASN A 136 -14.03 3.60 24.03
C ASN A 136 -14.70 4.94 24.41
N THR A 137 -13.98 5.84 25.07
CA THR A 137 -14.48 7.18 25.39
C THR A 137 -14.77 8.00 24.12
N THR A 138 -14.02 7.82 23.04
CA THR A 138 -14.32 8.47 21.73
C THR A 138 -15.57 7.92 21.05
N GLY A 139 -16.10 6.78 21.51
CA GLY A 139 -17.30 6.14 21.00
C GLY A 139 -17.04 4.88 20.17
N ILE A 140 -15.82 4.36 20.12
CA ILE A 140 -15.50 3.06 19.48
C ILE A 140 -15.71 1.98 20.55
N LEU A 141 -16.81 1.24 20.46
CA LEU A 141 -17.23 0.28 21.49
C LEU A 141 -17.25 -1.15 20.97
N GLY A 142 -16.84 -2.10 21.80
CA GLY A 142 -16.94 -3.55 21.51
C GLY A 142 -16.05 -4.05 20.39
N GLU A 143 -15.12 -3.23 19.94
CA GLU A 143 -14.13 -3.52 18.90
C GLU A 143 -12.70 -3.39 19.43
N ASP A 144 -12.48 -3.70 20.70
CA ASP A 144 -11.24 -3.37 21.42
C ASP A 144 -9.98 -3.82 20.69
N GLU A 145 -9.92 -5.09 20.23
CA GLU A 145 -8.75 -5.60 19.49
C GLU A 145 -8.60 -4.92 18.12
N ASN A 146 -9.69 -4.78 17.38
CA ASN A 146 -9.68 -4.12 16.06
C ASN A 146 -9.35 -2.63 16.19
N ALA A 147 -9.88 -1.94 17.19
CA ALA A 147 -9.61 -0.53 17.46
C ALA A 147 -8.13 -0.30 17.80
N VAL A 148 -7.51 -1.18 18.59
CA VAL A 148 -6.08 -1.15 18.89
C VAL A 148 -5.26 -1.36 17.61
N ILE A 149 -5.57 -2.37 16.79
CA ILE A 149 -4.86 -2.62 15.53
C ILE A 149 -4.94 -1.39 14.61
N LEU A 150 -6.13 -0.82 14.44
CA LEU A 150 -6.37 0.36 13.61
C LEU A 150 -5.63 1.60 14.14
N PHE A 151 -5.61 1.81 15.45
CA PHE A 151 -4.90 2.92 16.07
C PHE A 151 -3.38 2.76 15.95
N LEU A 152 -2.84 1.56 16.15
CA LEU A 152 -1.41 1.26 15.94
C LEU A 152 -1.01 1.48 14.48
N ALA A 153 -1.85 1.04 13.53
CA ALA A 153 -1.64 1.30 12.12
C ALA A 153 -1.59 2.82 11.84
N LEU A 154 -2.54 3.59 12.38
CA LEU A 154 -2.53 5.06 12.28
C LEU A 154 -1.28 5.67 12.89
N ALA A 155 -0.86 5.22 14.07
CA ALA A 155 0.33 5.73 14.73
C ALA A 155 1.60 5.53 13.88
N SER A 156 1.60 4.52 13.01
CA SER A 156 2.72 4.23 12.11
C SER A 156 2.81 5.14 10.86
N TYR A 157 1.93 6.11 10.67
CA TYR A 157 1.86 6.90 9.42
C TYR A 157 3.16 7.65 9.08
N LYS A 158 3.98 7.99 10.08
CA LYS A 158 5.32 8.60 9.91
C LYS A 158 6.44 7.58 9.73
N PHE A 159 6.15 6.31 9.96
CA PHE A 159 7.15 5.26 9.90
C PHE A 159 7.58 5.00 8.45
N ASN A 160 8.79 4.48 8.25
CA ASN A 160 9.32 4.21 6.90
C ASN A 160 8.51 3.17 6.13
N ASN A 161 7.84 2.25 6.84
CA ASN A 161 6.95 1.24 6.27
C ASN A 161 5.62 1.23 7.03
N PRO A 162 4.69 2.17 6.74
CA PRO A 162 3.45 2.30 7.46
C PRO A 162 2.57 1.06 7.30
N PHE A 163 1.89 0.68 8.37
CA PHE A 163 1.01 -0.48 8.37
C PHE A 163 -0.37 -0.10 7.85
N SER A 164 -0.84 -0.81 6.84
CA SER A 164 -2.12 -0.51 6.18
C SER A 164 -3.17 -1.57 6.46
N VAL A 165 -4.42 -1.13 6.66
CA VAL A 165 -5.53 -1.98 7.09
C VAL A 165 -6.77 -1.71 6.26
N ILE A 166 -7.47 -2.78 5.86
CA ILE A 166 -8.77 -2.71 5.21
C ILE A 166 -9.81 -3.41 6.08
N CYS A 167 -10.81 -2.67 6.54
CA CYS A 167 -11.94 -3.19 7.30
C CYS A 167 -12.99 -3.78 6.37
N LEU A 168 -13.36 -5.01 6.61
CA LEU A 168 -14.33 -5.75 5.84
C LEU A 168 -15.58 -5.96 6.67
N ALA A 169 -16.70 -5.46 6.19
CA ALA A 169 -17.97 -5.67 6.84
C ALA A 169 -19.13 -5.40 5.89
N LYS A 170 -20.31 -5.94 6.22
CA LYS A 170 -21.56 -5.64 5.54
C LYS A 170 -21.98 -4.18 5.76
N SER A 171 -22.90 -3.69 4.94
CA SER A 171 -23.46 -2.35 5.15
C SER A 171 -24.20 -2.28 6.50
N GLY A 172 -24.11 -1.13 7.18
CA GLY A 172 -24.80 -0.87 8.43
C GLY A 172 -24.06 -1.28 9.72
N ILE A 173 -22.89 -1.92 9.63
CA ILE A 173 -22.12 -2.40 10.83
C ILE A 173 -21.26 -1.30 11.49
N GLY A 174 -21.29 -0.07 10.99
CA GLY A 174 -20.52 1.03 11.59
C GLY A 174 -19.13 1.27 11.01
N LYS A 175 -18.81 0.75 9.79
CA LYS A 175 -17.52 0.95 9.11
C LYS A 175 -17.09 2.41 9.04
N SER A 176 -17.93 3.26 8.42
CA SER A 176 -17.65 4.69 8.27
C SER A 176 -17.52 5.40 9.61
N TYR A 177 -18.30 4.97 10.60
CA TYR A 177 -18.25 5.53 11.96
C TYR A 177 -16.88 5.30 12.63
N ILE A 178 -16.33 4.08 12.54
CA ILE A 178 -15.01 3.76 13.11
C ILE A 178 -13.93 4.60 12.42
N LEU A 179 -13.91 4.69 11.08
CA LEU A 179 -12.94 5.49 10.36
C LEU A 179 -13.04 6.98 10.73
N GLN A 180 -14.26 7.49 10.82
CA GLN A 180 -14.50 8.88 11.23
C GLN A 180 -13.98 9.13 12.65
N LYS A 181 -14.28 8.26 13.61
CA LYS A 181 -13.80 8.40 15.00
C LYS A 181 -12.27 8.34 15.10
N LEU A 182 -11.64 7.47 14.32
CA LEU A 182 -10.19 7.41 14.26
C LEU A 182 -9.56 8.65 13.61
N SER A 183 -10.18 9.20 12.55
CA SER A 183 -9.68 10.43 11.94
C SER A 183 -9.78 11.65 12.89
N GLU A 184 -10.78 11.67 13.78
CA GLU A 184 -10.92 12.68 14.84
C GLU A 184 -9.77 12.61 15.87
N CYS A 185 -9.06 11.48 15.96
CA CYS A 185 -7.88 11.28 16.81
C CYS A 185 -6.56 11.60 16.09
N MET A 186 -6.59 12.08 14.85
CA MET A 186 -5.41 12.42 14.05
C MET A 186 -5.21 13.94 13.95
N PRO A 187 -3.97 14.43 13.84
CA PRO A 187 -3.69 15.80 13.42
C PRO A 187 -4.33 16.09 12.06
N GLN A 188 -4.93 17.26 11.88
CA GLN A 188 -5.76 17.57 10.69
C GLN A 188 -4.97 17.55 9.38
N ASN A 189 -3.71 17.91 9.40
CA ASN A 189 -2.80 17.89 8.24
C ASN A 189 -2.12 16.52 8.00
N ALA A 190 -2.25 15.58 8.95
CA ALA A 190 -1.62 14.26 8.90
C ALA A 190 -2.46 13.21 8.17
N TYR A 191 -3.65 13.54 7.71
CA TYR A 191 -4.50 12.61 7.00
C TYR A 191 -5.25 13.25 5.82
N SER A 192 -5.69 12.38 4.90
CA SER A 192 -6.62 12.71 3.82
C SER A 192 -7.81 11.77 3.90
N PHE A 193 -9.03 12.32 3.90
CA PHE A 193 -10.26 11.55 4.08
C PHE A 193 -11.12 11.61 2.83
N HIS A 194 -11.47 10.46 2.26
CA HIS A 194 -12.25 10.33 1.05
C HIS A 194 -13.40 9.35 1.27
N THR A 195 -14.60 9.74 0.83
CA THR A 195 -15.73 8.81 0.80
C THR A 195 -15.48 7.71 -0.23
N LYS A 196 -15.01 8.07 -1.42
CA LYS A 196 -14.71 7.16 -2.51
C LYS A 196 -13.60 7.73 -3.40
N ILE A 197 -12.74 6.84 -3.90
CA ILE A 197 -11.69 7.19 -4.87
C ILE A 197 -11.85 6.26 -6.06
N SER A 198 -11.77 6.79 -7.27
CA SER A 198 -11.70 5.95 -8.47
C SER A 198 -10.27 5.44 -8.70
N ALA A 199 -10.13 4.24 -9.26
CA ALA A 199 -8.81 3.64 -9.55
C ALA A 199 -7.91 4.54 -10.40
N ASN A 200 -8.47 5.27 -11.34
CA ASN A 200 -7.72 6.20 -12.16
C ASN A 200 -7.25 7.44 -11.41
N ALA A 201 -7.99 7.89 -10.39
CA ALA A 201 -7.62 9.08 -9.62
C ALA A 201 -6.31 8.89 -8.84
N LEU A 202 -5.98 7.66 -8.46
CA LEU A 202 -4.73 7.35 -7.75
C LEU A 202 -3.47 7.76 -8.54
N TYR A 203 -3.53 7.75 -9.86
CA TYR A 203 -2.41 8.14 -10.73
C TYR A 203 -2.25 9.64 -10.92
N TYR A 204 -3.19 10.45 -10.38
CA TYR A 204 -3.24 11.90 -10.51
C TYR A 204 -3.20 12.62 -9.16
N PHE A 205 -3.01 11.87 -8.07
CA PHE A 205 -2.77 12.51 -6.78
C PHE A 205 -1.46 13.28 -6.81
N ASP A 206 -1.49 14.48 -6.26
CA ASP A 206 -0.26 15.17 -5.93
C ASP A 206 0.43 14.42 -4.77
N SER A 207 1.71 14.08 -4.94
CA SER A 207 2.50 13.39 -3.93
C SER A 207 2.43 14.10 -2.57
N HIS A 208 2.39 15.43 -2.54
CA HIS A 208 2.25 16.21 -1.30
C HIS A 208 0.91 16.01 -0.56
N GLN A 209 -0.14 15.56 -1.26
CA GLN A 209 -1.45 15.35 -0.64
C GLN A 209 -1.51 14.06 0.17
N ILE A 210 -0.73 13.05 -0.20
CA ILE A 210 -0.82 11.71 0.37
C ILE A 210 0.49 11.18 0.97
N ASN A 211 1.66 11.73 0.58
CA ASN A 211 2.94 11.28 1.07
C ASN A 211 3.13 11.62 2.56
N GLY A 212 3.51 10.63 3.37
CA GLY A 212 3.67 10.78 4.83
C GLY A 212 2.35 11.06 5.55
N LYS A 213 1.22 10.62 5.00
CA LYS A 213 -0.12 10.82 5.58
C LYS A 213 -0.89 9.51 5.74
N ALA A 214 -1.91 9.56 6.57
CA ALA A 214 -2.92 8.51 6.64
C ALA A 214 -4.01 8.78 5.58
N LEU A 215 -4.24 7.81 4.70
CA LEU A 215 -5.28 7.86 3.68
C LEU A 215 -6.51 7.07 4.15
N PHE A 216 -7.61 7.77 4.42
CA PHE A 216 -8.88 7.16 4.77
C PHE A 216 -9.78 7.04 3.54
N ILE A 217 -10.37 5.84 3.33
CA ILE A 217 -11.36 5.60 2.26
C ILE A 217 -12.55 4.86 2.86
N GLU A 218 -13.74 5.51 2.89
CA GLU A 218 -14.95 4.93 3.49
C GLU A 218 -15.54 3.80 2.67
N ASP A 219 -15.54 3.92 1.34
CA ASP A 219 -16.11 2.94 0.41
C ASP A 219 -15.08 2.60 -0.67
N LEU A 220 -14.21 1.66 -0.33
CA LEU A 220 -13.19 1.14 -1.23
C LEU A 220 -13.81 0.10 -2.17
N GLU A 221 -13.76 0.35 -3.46
CA GLU A 221 -14.16 -0.66 -4.44
C GLU A 221 -13.22 -1.87 -4.41
N TRP A 222 -13.80 -3.04 -4.15
CA TRP A 222 -13.04 -4.29 -4.11
C TRP A 222 -12.85 -4.87 -5.52
N THR A 223 -12.07 -4.18 -6.34
CA THR A 223 -11.75 -4.58 -7.72
C THR A 223 -10.24 -4.64 -7.90
N THR A 224 -9.78 -5.51 -8.79
CA THR A 224 -8.35 -5.61 -9.14
C THR A 224 -7.80 -4.27 -9.63
N GLN A 225 -8.60 -3.51 -10.38
CA GLN A 225 -8.22 -2.20 -10.90
C GLN A 225 -7.93 -1.18 -9.79
N MET A 226 -8.67 -1.26 -8.67
CA MET A 226 -8.47 -0.37 -7.52
C MET A 226 -7.38 -0.86 -6.57
N LEU A 227 -7.38 -2.16 -6.28
CA LEU A 227 -6.50 -2.74 -5.27
C LEU A 227 -5.04 -2.87 -5.74
N GLN A 228 -4.81 -3.14 -7.03
CA GLN A 228 -3.47 -3.31 -7.57
C GLN A 228 -2.63 -2.02 -7.53
N PRO A 229 -3.12 -0.83 -7.93
CA PRO A 229 -2.40 0.42 -7.76
C PRO A 229 -2.09 0.73 -6.28
N LEU A 230 -3.05 0.53 -5.37
CA LEU A 230 -2.83 0.72 -3.93
C LEU A 230 -1.76 -0.23 -3.39
N ALA A 231 -1.79 -1.50 -3.79
CA ALA A 231 -0.78 -2.49 -3.41
C ALA A 231 0.61 -2.13 -3.95
N THR A 232 0.69 -1.61 -5.18
CA THR A 232 1.94 -1.15 -5.78
C THR A 232 2.49 0.05 -5.01
N LEU A 233 1.65 1.02 -4.68
CA LEU A 233 2.04 2.19 -3.91
C LEU A 233 2.55 1.79 -2.51
N GLN A 234 1.85 0.86 -1.83
CA GLN A 234 2.26 0.36 -0.52
C GLN A 234 3.59 -0.40 -0.54
N THR A 235 3.86 -1.16 -1.61
CA THR A 235 5.06 -2.02 -1.66
C THR A 235 6.28 -1.34 -2.28
N GLN A 236 6.06 -0.39 -3.19
CA GLN A 236 7.12 0.26 -3.95
C GLN A 236 7.28 1.74 -3.62
N GLY A 237 6.32 2.33 -2.87
CA GLY A 237 6.29 3.76 -2.61
C GLY A 237 6.11 4.63 -3.86
N ARG A 238 5.85 4.00 -5.02
CA ARG A 238 5.82 4.66 -6.32
C ARG A 238 4.78 4.04 -7.23
N LEU A 239 4.01 4.90 -7.89
CA LEU A 239 3.01 4.51 -8.87
C LEU A 239 3.25 5.28 -10.17
N VAL A 240 3.49 4.56 -11.27
CA VAL A 240 3.80 5.15 -12.58
C VAL A 240 2.77 4.69 -13.62
N ASN A 241 2.20 5.63 -14.36
CA ASN A 241 1.28 5.34 -15.45
C ASN A 241 1.65 6.16 -16.69
N THR A 242 1.97 5.48 -17.77
CA THR A 242 2.28 6.12 -19.05
C THR A 242 1.11 5.92 -20.01
N ARG A 243 0.58 7.02 -20.55
CA ARG A 243 -0.55 7.03 -21.48
C ARG A 243 -0.15 7.68 -22.78
N ALA A 244 -0.68 7.18 -23.87
CA ALA A 244 -0.62 7.86 -25.16
C ALA A 244 -1.71 8.95 -25.20
N THR A 245 -1.30 10.19 -25.36
CA THR A 245 -2.18 11.35 -25.54
C THR A 245 -2.02 11.88 -26.97
N LYS A 246 -3.13 12.32 -27.57
CA LYS A 246 -3.07 12.98 -28.89
C LYS A 246 -2.95 14.49 -28.67
N ASP A 247 -2.01 15.09 -29.37
CA ASP A 247 -1.91 16.55 -29.46
C ASP A 247 -3.00 17.11 -30.40
N LYS A 248 -3.13 18.45 -30.42
CA LYS A 248 -4.10 19.17 -31.28
C LYS A 248 -3.91 18.82 -32.77
N ASP A 249 -2.70 18.48 -33.16
CA ASP A 249 -2.34 18.09 -34.55
C ASP A 249 -2.52 16.60 -34.84
N GLY A 250 -3.10 15.83 -33.87
CA GLY A 250 -3.36 14.41 -34.03
C GLY A 250 -2.16 13.50 -33.80
N MET A 251 -0.98 14.05 -33.49
CA MET A 251 0.23 13.30 -33.18
C MET A 251 0.12 12.64 -31.81
N LEU A 252 0.61 11.39 -31.69
CA LEU A 252 0.62 10.63 -30.45
C LEU A 252 1.89 10.92 -29.66
N HIS A 253 1.72 11.42 -28.45
CA HIS A 253 2.78 11.61 -27.47
C HIS A 253 2.55 10.71 -26.26
N SER A 254 3.62 10.23 -25.64
CA SER A 254 3.53 9.52 -24.37
C SER A 254 3.65 10.50 -23.21
N THR A 255 2.64 10.54 -22.36
CA THR A 255 2.67 11.30 -21.10
C THR A 255 2.77 10.34 -19.94
N THR A 256 3.75 10.55 -19.07
CA THR A 256 3.97 9.72 -17.87
C THR A 256 3.53 10.49 -16.64
N PHE A 257 2.66 9.86 -15.86
CA PHE A 257 2.21 10.33 -14.56
C PHE A 257 2.91 9.49 -13.49
N GLU A 258 3.46 10.15 -12.49
CA GLU A 258 4.17 9.52 -11.40
C GLU A 258 3.67 10.07 -10.08
N VAL A 259 3.34 9.17 -9.15
CA VAL A 259 2.97 9.48 -7.77
C VAL A 259 3.94 8.75 -6.85
N VAL A 260 4.67 9.49 -6.04
CA VAL A 260 5.56 8.93 -5.02
C VAL A 260 4.93 9.22 -3.66
N ALA A 261 4.61 8.16 -2.92
CA ALA A 261 4.02 8.31 -1.60
C ALA A 261 4.30 7.11 -0.71
N ASN A 262 4.74 7.41 0.51
CA ASN A 262 4.72 6.51 1.64
C ASN A 262 3.51 6.85 2.49
N LEU A 263 2.51 5.97 2.56
CA LEU A 263 1.24 6.27 3.21
C LEU A 263 0.71 5.10 4.04
N CYS A 264 -0.02 5.42 5.09
CA CYS A 264 -0.83 4.48 5.85
C CYS A 264 -2.24 4.45 5.28
N LEU A 265 -2.70 3.32 4.75
CA LEU A 265 -4.07 3.17 4.24
C LEU A 265 -4.99 2.59 5.31
N LEU A 266 -6.07 3.31 5.64
CA LEU A 266 -7.20 2.78 6.37
C LEU A 266 -8.45 2.88 5.50
N ALA A 267 -8.95 1.73 5.07
CA ALA A 267 -10.11 1.70 4.18
C ALA A 267 -11.19 0.75 4.68
N CYS A 268 -12.42 1.00 4.26
CA CYS A 268 -13.51 0.07 4.44
C CYS A 268 -13.99 -0.45 3.09
N ALA A 269 -14.20 -1.74 3.01
CA ALA A 269 -14.72 -2.38 1.81
C ALA A 269 -15.91 -3.32 2.14
N TYR A 270 -16.77 -3.47 1.16
CA TYR A 270 -17.78 -4.50 1.18
C TYR A 270 -17.27 -5.68 0.34
N SER A 271 -17.06 -6.83 0.97
CA SER A 271 -16.67 -8.02 0.24
C SER A 271 -17.31 -9.28 0.83
N GLU A 272 -18.08 -9.99 0.02
CA GLU A 272 -18.49 -11.37 0.28
C GLU A 272 -17.78 -12.38 -0.65
N LYS A 273 -17.13 -11.94 -1.72
CA LYS A 273 -16.57 -12.81 -2.77
C LYS A 273 -15.25 -12.26 -3.27
N ASN A 274 -14.29 -13.12 -3.55
CA ASN A 274 -13.00 -12.88 -4.21
C ASN A 274 -11.85 -12.32 -3.37
N PHE A 275 -11.82 -12.64 -2.07
CA PHE A 275 -10.70 -12.30 -1.20
C PHE A 275 -9.40 -13.03 -1.58
N GLU A 276 -9.52 -14.19 -2.22
CA GLU A 276 -8.45 -15.17 -2.36
C GLU A 276 -7.55 -14.96 -3.59
N GLU A 277 -8.04 -14.22 -4.60
CA GLU A 277 -7.28 -14.07 -5.85
C GLU A 277 -6.24 -12.96 -5.82
N ILE A 278 -6.31 -12.02 -4.86
CA ILE A 278 -5.40 -10.86 -4.81
C ILE A 278 -4.52 -10.94 -3.56
N SER A 279 -3.24 -11.25 -3.76
CA SER A 279 -2.23 -11.15 -2.70
C SER A 279 -1.98 -9.68 -2.38
N LEU A 280 -2.66 -9.13 -1.37
CA LEU A 280 -2.54 -7.73 -0.97
C LEU A 280 -1.56 -7.55 0.19
N PRO A 281 -0.79 -6.47 0.22
CA PRO A 281 0.12 -6.14 1.34
C PRO A 281 -0.62 -5.51 2.53
N PHE A 282 -1.94 -5.64 2.60
CA PHE A 282 -2.79 -5.05 3.63
C PHE A 282 -3.29 -6.10 4.61
N LEU A 283 -3.43 -5.71 5.87
CA LEU A 283 -4.18 -6.50 6.84
C LEU A 283 -5.67 -6.31 6.60
N CYS A 284 -6.41 -7.39 6.55
CA CYS A 284 -7.85 -7.38 6.41
C CYS A 284 -8.49 -7.69 7.77
N LEU A 285 -9.27 -6.75 8.29
CA LEU A 285 -9.99 -6.88 9.55
C LEU A 285 -11.47 -7.10 9.30
N HIS A 286 -12.05 -8.05 10.04
CA HIS A 286 -13.48 -8.24 10.08
C HIS A 286 -14.07 -7.56 11.31
N LEU A 287 -14.99 -6.61 11.10
CA LEU A 287 -15.67 -5.95 12.21
C LEU A 287 -16.68 -6.90 12.87
N ASN A 288 -16.85 -6.74 14.16
CA ASN A 288 -17.78 -7.51 14.96
C ASN A 288 -19.24 -7.16 14.60
N HIS A 289 -20.06 -8.17 14.33
CA HIS A 289 -21.49 -8.03 14.01
C HIS A 289 -22.37 -8.97 14.85
N THR A 290 -21.95 -9.22 16.09
CA THR A 290 -22.73 -10.00 17.01
C THR A 290 -23.90 -9.17 17.58
N HIS A 291 -24.96 -9.86 17.99
CA HIS A 291 -26.12 -9.23 18.64
C HIS A 291 -25.71 -8.41 19.88
N ASN A 292 -24.74 -8.88 20.64
CA ASN A 292 -24.21 -8.16 21.81
C ASN A 292 -23.55 -6.84 21.40
N GLN A 293 -22.84 -6.81 20.27
CA GLN A 293 -22.29 -5.59 19.72
C GLN A 293 -23.37 -4.57 19.36
N ASP A 294 -24.42 -5.03 18.70
CA ASP A 294 -25.56 -4.17 18.35
C ASP A 294 -26.21 -3.56 19.61
N ILE A 295 -26.37 -4.34 20.67
CA ILE A 295 -26.92 -3.85 21.96
C ILE A 295 -26.01 -2.75 22.54
N LEU A 296 -24.70 -2.97 22.59
CA LEU A 296 -23.72 -1.98 23.12
C LEU A 296 -23.79 -0.67 22.34
N VAL A 297 -23.80 -0.74 21.01
CA VAL A 297 -23.87 0.43 20.14
C VAL A 297 -25.20 1.17 20.32
N MET A 298 -26.32 0.46 20.35
CA MET A 298 -27.64 1.07 20.55
C MET A 298 -27.74 1.74 21.94
N GLU A 299 -27.20 1.13 22.97
CA GLU A 299 -27.18 1.72 24.32
C GLU A 299 -26.36 3.00 24.36
N TYR A 300 -25.19 3.01 23.72
CA TYR A 300 -24.39 4.21 23.59
C TYR A 300 -25.13 5.33 22.83
N GLN A 301 -25.82 4.99 21.74
CA GLN A 301 -26.64 5.95 20.99
C GLN A 301 -27.75 6.57 21.87
N LYS A 302 -28.41 5.76 22.69
CA LYS A 302 -29.42 6.25 23.64
C LYS A 302 -28.79 7.22 24.66
N ARG A 303 -27.67 6.86 25.24
CA ARG A 303 -26.93 7.72 26.20
C ARG A 303 -26.46 9.03 25.56
N CYS A 304 -26.00 9.01 24.30
CA CYS A 304 -25.68 10.23 23.56
C CYS A 304 -26.91 11.15 23.40
N LYS A 305 -28.06 10.57 22.99
CA LYS A 305 -29.31 11.33 22.82
C LYS A 305 -29.89 11.81 24.15
N ALA A 306 -29.65 11.11 25.23
CA ALA A 306 -30.03 11.51 26.58
C ALA A 306 -29.09 12.56 27.22
N GLY A 307 -28.04 13.01 26.51
CA GLY A 307 -27.07 13.96 27.03
C GLY A 307 -26.18 13.41 28.17
N GLN A 308 -26.13 12.09 28.34
CA GLN A 308 -25.33 11.45 29.39
C GLN A 308 -23.85 11.32 29.04
N ILE A 309 -23.49 11.50 27.80
CA ILE A 309 -22.10 11.48 27.32
C ILE A 309 -21.60 12.93 27.31
N LYS A 310 -20.60 13.22 28.11
CA LYS A 310 -20.01 14.56 28.17
C LYS A 310 -19.09 14.79 26.99
N THR A 311 -19.43 15.75 26.15
CA THR A 311 -18.67 16.13 24.96
C THR A 311 -17.22 16.53 25.31
N GLU A 312 -17.00 17.09 26.49
CA GLU A 312 -15.68 17.50 26.98
C GLU A 312 -14.77 16.30 27.22
N GLU A 313 -15.28 15.21 27.80
CA GLU A 313 -14.52 13.98 28.03
C GLU A 313 -14.12 13.33 26.70
N VAL A 314 -15.04 13.29 25.72
CA VAL A 314 -14.77 12.79 24.37
C VAL A 314 -13.68 13.62 23.68
N LYS A 315 -13.78 14.96 23.72
CA LYS A 315 -12.78 15.86 23.13
C LYS A 315 -11.42 15.73 23.83
N ALA A 316 -11.40 15.58 25.15
CA ALA A 316 -10.16 15.38 25.91
C ALA A 316 -9.46 14.07 25.51
N ALA A 317 -10.20 12.96 25.36
CA ALA A 317 -9.66 11.70 24.89
C ALA A 317 -9.11 11.81 23.44
N GLN A 318 -9.85 12.43 22.52
CA GLN A 318 -9.40 12.69 21.16
C GLN A 318 -8.12 13.53 21.13
N GLN A 319 -8.06 14.61 21.93
CA GLN A 319 -6.88 15.48 22.00
C GLN A 319 -5.66 14.76 22.57
N LEU A 320 -5.85 13.92 23.60
CA LEU A 320 -4.78 13.09 24.14
C LEU A 320 -4.24 12.13 23.07
N LEU A 321 -5.10 11.38 22.38
CA LEU A 321 -4.70 10.42 21.34
C LEU A 321 -4.02 11.13 20.16
N LYS A 322 -4.50 12.31 19.77
CA LYS A 322 -3.87 13.17 18.77
C LYS A 322 -2.46 13.59 19.19
N SER A 323 -2.30 14.03 20.43
CA SER A 323 -1.00 14.42 20.99
C SER A 323 -0.05 13.23 21.13
N VAL A 324 -0.56 12.05 21.47
CA VAL A 324 0.21 10.79 21.50
C VAL A 324 0.80 10.50 20.11
N ILE A 325 -0.01 10.49 19.05
CA ILE A 325 0.46 10.26 17.67
C ILE A 325 1.47 11.32 17.23
N ALA A 326 1.24 12.59 17.57
CA ALA A 326 2.14 13.68 17.19
C ALA A 326 3.51 13.60 17.92
N THR A 327 3.52 13.04 19.14
CA THR A 327 4.72 12.95 20.00
C THR A 327 5.63 11.77 19.62
N LEU A 328 5.12 10.76 18.91
CA LEU A 328 5.95 9.64 18.42
C LEU A 328 7.05 10.15 17.50
N GLN A 329 8.29 9.74 17.79
CA GLN A 329 9.48 10.10 17.04
C GLN A 329 9.75 9.05 15.96
N ASN A 330 10.26 9.49 14.81
CA ASN A 330 10.69 8.54 13.77
C ASN A 330 12.00 7.90 14.21
N VAL A 331 11.95 6.62 14.57
CA VAL A 331 13.06 5.81 15.06
C VAL A 331 13.17 4.55 14.23
N SER A 332 14.39 4.07 14.06
CA SER A 332 14.64 2.78 13.42
C SER A 332 14.42 1.62 14.43
N ILE A 333 13.87 0.51 13.96
CA ILE A 333 13.54 -0.64 14.81
C ILE A 333 14.46 -1.81 14.48
N ILE A 334 14.98 -2.45 15.51
CA ILE A 334 15.74 -3.69 15.40
C ILE A 334 15.01 -4.80 16.15
N ASN A 335 14.70 -5.89 15.45
CA ASN A 335 14.12 -7.07 16.04
C ASN A 335 15.16 -8.18 16.13
N PRO A 336 15.84 -8.38 17.27
CA PRO A 336 16.88 -9.41 17.43
C PRO A 336 16.30 -10.82 17.39
N PHE A 337 14.99 -10.98 17.62
CA PHE A 337 14.30 -12.27 17.67
C PHE A 337 13.67 -12.67 16.34
N ALA A 338 13.85 -11.89 15.28
CA ALA A 338 13.19 -12.13 13.98
C ALA A 338 13.48 -13.53 13.42
N THR A 339 14.68 -14.06 13.63
CA THR A 339 15.10 -15.40 13.18
C THR A 339 14.44 -16.56 13.94
N LEU A 340 13.88 -16.28 15.13
CA LEU A 340 13.20 -17.27 15.97
C LEU A 340 11.70 -17.33 15.70
N ILE A 341 11.17 -16.35 14.94
CA ILE A 341 9.74 -16.25 14.65
C ILE A 341 9.39 -17.23 13.53
N ASN A 342 8.54 -18.19 13.83
CA ASN A 342 8.03 -19.16 12.87
C ASN A 342 6.53 -19.03 12.73
N LEU A 343 6.05 -19.16 11.49
CA LEU A 343 4.61 -19.27 11.23
C LEU A 343 4.14 -20.72 11.34
N PRO A 344 2.90 -20.94 11.78
CA PRO A 344 2.25 -22.24 11.65
C PRO A 344 2.19 -22.68 10.18
N GLU A 345 2.38 -23.99 9.92
CA GLU A 345 2.34 -24.55 8.56
C GLU A 345 0.96 -24.41 7.90
N GLU A 346 -0.07 -24.28 8.70
CA GLU A 346 -1.48 -24.15 8.28
C GLU A 346 -1.85 -22.78 7.71
N VAL A 347 -0.93 -21.81 7.70
CA VAL A 347 -1.19 -20.44 7.20
C VAL A 347 -1.30 -20.42 5.69
N ALA A 348 -2.39 -19.85 5.16
CA ALA A 348 -2.72 -19.89 3.73
C ALA A 348 -1.68 -19.18 2.84
N TYR A 349 -1.16 -18.05 3.20
CA TYR A 349 -0.17 -17.27 2.42
C TYR A 349 1.08 -16.99 3.26
N PRO A 350 1.96 -18.00 3.51
CA PRO A 350 2.98 -17.89 4.54
C PRO A 350 3.92 -16.70 4.33
N ARG A 351 4.40 -16.45 3.11
CA ARG A 351 5.33 -15.34 2.84
C ARG A 351 4.72 -13.97 3.13
N LYS A 352 3.46 -13.78 2.72
CA LYS A 352 2.73 -12.53 2.95
C LYS A 352 2.40 -12.35 4.44
N SER A 353 1.84 -13.39 5.05
CA SER A 353 1.47 -13.38 6.46
C SER A 353 2.67 -13.15 7.37
N PHE A 354 3.83 -13.71 7.00
CA PHE A 354 5.08 -13.51 7.72
C PHE A 354 5.54 -12.06 7.65
N LEU A 355 5.54 -11.46 6.45
CA LEU A 355 5.91 -10.06 6.28
C LEU A 355 4.96 -9.13 7.05
N LEU A 356 3.65 -9.37 6.98
CA LEU A 356 2.66 -8.60 7.75
C LEU A 356 2.87 -8.74 9.27
N LEU A 357 3.20 -9.94 9.76
CA LEU A 357 3.50 -10.17 11.17
C LEU A 357 4.75 -9.39 11.60
N LEU A 358 5.85 -9.48 10.84
CA LEU A 358 7.08 -8.76 11.15
C LEU A 358 6.85 -7.23 11.15
N ASN A 359 6.20 -6.70 10.12
CA ASN A 359 5.88 -5.28 10.04
C ASN A 359 4.99 -4.82 11.21
N PHE A 360 4.04 -5.66 11.65
CA PHE A 360 3.18 -5.31 12.77
C PHE A 360 3.93 -5.35 14.13
N ILE A 361 4.88 -6.26 14.28
CA ILE A 361 5.78 -6.27 15.45
C ILE A 361 6.60 -4.97 15.51
N GLU A 362 7.13 -4.51 14.37
CA GLU A 362 7.85 -3.24 14.27
C GLU A 362 6.93 -2.06 14.67
N VAL A 363 5.69 -2.04 14.19
CA VAL A 363 4.72 -0.99 14.54
C VAL A 363 4.38 -1.00 16.04
N ILE A 364 4.25 -2.17 16.65
CA ILE A 364 4.06 -2.28 18.11
C ILE A 364 5.29 -1.73 18.82
N THR A 365 6.51 -2.17 18.48
CA THR A 365 7.75 -1.66 19.06
C THR A 365 7.87 -0.15 18.90
N TYR A 366 7.52 0.38 17.72
CA TYR A 366 7.47 1.81 17.44
C TYR A 366 6.52 2.55 18.39
N PHE A 367 5.32 2.02 18.61
CA PHE A 367 4.36 2.63 19.54
C PHE A 367 4.84 2.60 20.99
N PHE A 368 5.54 1.52 21.37
CA PHE A 368 6.11 1.34 22.71
C PHE A 368 7.50 1.95 22.87
N GLN A 369 8.01 2.75 21.93
CA GLN A 369 9.39 3.29 21.91
C GLN A 369 9.84 3.93 23.22
N TYR A 370 8.93 4.56 23.98
CA TYR A 370 9.23 5.18 25.28
C TYR A 370 9.37 4.19 26.45
N GLN A 371 9.07 2.91 26.22
CA GLN A 371 9.19 1.81 27.19
C GLN A 371 10.21 0.77 26.76
N ARG A 372 10.91 0.99 25.64
CA ARG A 372 11.87 0.05 25.08
C ARG A 372 13.28 0.57 25.20
N GLU A 373 14.25 -0.33 25.16
CA GLU A 373 15.65 0.00 25.13
C GLU A 373 16.00 0.76 23.85
N GLN A 374 16.64 1.91 24.00
CA GLN A 374 17.13 2.71 22.89
C GLN A 374 18.64 2.58 22.82
N ILE A 375 19.15 2.26 21.63
CA ILE A 375 20.57 2.13 21.35
C ILE A 375 20.93 3.24 20.36
N ALA A 376 21.86 4.11 20.77
CA ALA A 376 22.44 5.07 19.84
C ALA A 376 23.61 4.42 19.11
N ASP A 377 23.56 4.46 17.78
CA ASP A 377 24.72 4.09 16.96
C ASP A 377 25.80 5.16 17.15
N THR A 378 26.99 4.74 17.52
CA THR A 378 28.12 5.62 17.79
C THR A 378 28.71 6.22 16.50
N GLU A 379 28.48 5.61 15.34
CA GLU A 379 29.02 6.08 14.04
C GLU A 379 28.04 7.01 13.31
N THR A 380 26.76 6.68 13.29
CA THR A 380 25.74 7.42 12.53
C THR A 380 24.94 8.39 13.38
N GLY A 381 24.93 8.24 14.70
CA GLY A 381 24.08 8.99 15.62
C GLY A 381 22.59 8.63 15.52
N GLU A 382 22.22 7.60 14.77
CA GLU A 382 20.85 7.13 14.67
C GLU A 382 20.43 6.40 15.94
N VAL A 383 19.20 6.64 16.36
CA VAL A 383 18.61 5.98 17.53
C VAL A 383 17.80 4.78 17.06
N PHE A 384 18.19 3.59 17.52
CA PHE A 384 17.48 2.34 17.29
C PHE A 384 16.69 1.94 18.53
N VAL A 385 15.49 1.42 18.31
CA VAL A 385 14.66 0.85 19.37
C VAL A 385 14.62 -0.67 19.22
N LYS A 386 14.94 -1.36 20.31
CA LYS A 386 14.98 -2.84 20.33
C LYS A 386 13.61 -3.44 20.60
N THR A 387 13.19 -4.39 19.77
CA THR A 387 11.95 -5.13 20.00
C THR A 387 12.05 -5.96 21.28
N HIS A 388 11.00 -5.89 22.10
CA HIS A 388 10.89 -6.69 23.32
C HIS A 388 10.00 -7.93 23.09
N PRO A 389 10.23 -9.08 23.75
CA PRO A 389 9.38 -10.27 23.62
C PRO A 389 7.88 -10.02 23.78
N GLN A 390 7.49 -9.09 24.65
CA GLN A 390 6.09 -8.68 24.84
C GLN A 390 5.46 -8.08 23.57
N ASP A 391 6.24 -7.43 22.70
CA ASP A 391 5.74 -6.86 21.44
C ASP A 391 5.37 -7.97 20.47
N ILE A 392 6.18 -9.03 20.43
CA ILE A 392 5.94 -10.23 19.63
C ILE A 392 4.71 -10.98 20.14
N GLU A 393 4.60 -11.14 21.47
CA GLU A 393 3.43 -11.76 22.11
C GLU A 393 2.14 -10.99 21.80
N LEU A 394 2.20 -9.67 21.89
CA LEU A 394 1.06 -8.80 21.55
C LEU A 394 0.69 -8.88 20.08
N ALA A 395 1.68 -8.93 19.18
CA ALA A 395 1.43 -9.08 17.74
C ALA A 395 0.70 -10.40 17.45
N PHE A 396 1.17 -11.52 17.99
CA PHE A 396 0.49 -12.80 17.85
C PHE A 396 -0.93 -12.75 18.42
N LYS A 397 -1.11 -12.16 19.60
CA LYS A 397 -2.44 -12.04 20.24
C LYS A 397 -3.42 -11.27 19.35
N LEU A 398 -3.02 -10.11 18.84
CA LEU A 398 -3.90 -9.23 18.05
C LEU A 398 -4.15 -9.78 16.63
N LEU A 399 -3.14 -10.40 16.01
CA LEU A 399 -3.25 -10.88 14.63
C LEU A 399 -3.75 -12.31 14.51
N LYS A 400 -3.81 -13.10 15.61
CA LYS A 400 -4.20 -14.51 15.60
C LYS A 400 -5.46 -14.76 14.79
N ASN A 401 -6.50 -13.97 15.02
CA ASN A 401 -7.81 -14.15 14.42
C ASN A 401 -7.89 -13.69 12.96
N ASN A 402 -6.99 -12.79 12.53
CA ASN A 402 -7.04 -12.18 11.20
C ASN A 402 -5.99 -12.74 10.25
N LEU A 403 -4.78 -13.03 10.75
CA LEU A 403 -3.66 -13.44 9.93
C LEU A 403 -3.56 -14.96 9.78
N PHE A 404 -3.89 -15.70 10.86
CA PHE A 404 -3.81 -17.17 10.89
C PHE A 404 -5.17 -17.84 10.64
N ARG A 405 -6.21 -17.04 10.44
CA ARG A 405 -7.44 -17.57 9.90
C ARG A 405 -7.08 -18.13 8.53
N ARG A 406 -7.20 -19.44 8.31
CA ARG A 406 -7.40 -19.93 6.96
C ARG A 406 -8.50 -19.05 6.40
N ALA A 407 -8.25 -18.33 5.33
CA ALA A 407 -9.32 -17.77 4.53
C ALA A 407 -10.32 -18.92 4.42
N ASP A 408 -11.55 -18.70 4.85
CA ASP A 408 -12.53 -19.77 4.81
C ASP A 408 -12.69 -20.06 3.31
N GLU A 409 -11.97 -21.08 2.84
CA GLU A 409 -11.88 -21.46 1.43
C GLU A 409 -13.29 -21.72 0.89
N LEU A 410 -14.24 -21.93 1.81
CA LEU A 410 -15.64 -22.16 1.51
C LEU A 410 -16.43 -20.86 1.55
N SER A 411 -17.29 -20.65 0.57
CA SER A 411 -18.30 -19.61 0.66
C SER A 411 -19.13 -19.78 1.93
N THR A 412 -19.66 -18.68 2.50
CA THR A 412 -20.50 -18.71 3.72
C THR A 412 -21.61 -19.77 3.62
N SER A 413 -22.18 -19.93 2.44
CA SER A 413 -23.22 -20.92 2.15
C SER A 413 -22.68 -22.36 2.17
N ALA A 414 -21.49 -22.58 1.58
CA ALA A 414 -20.86 -23.90 1.58
C ALA A 414 -20.34 -24.27 2.97
N ARG A 415 -19.88 -23.31 3.76
CA ARG A 415 -19.49 -23.52 5.16
C ARG A 415 -20.69 -23.88 6.03
N GLY A 416 -21.79 -23.16 5.90
CA GLY A 416 -23.06 -23.53 6.59
C GLY A 416 -23.52 -24.90 6.21
N PHE A 417 -23.37 -25.30 4.94
CA PHE A 417 -23.68 -26.63 4.47
C PHE A 417 -22.71 -27.69 5.03
N TYR A 418 -21.42 -27.42 5.09
CA TYR A 418 -20.41 -28.32 5.66
C TYR A 418 -20.63 -28.58 7.16
N ASN A 419 -20.93 -27.53 7.93
CA ASN A 419 -21.21 -27.65 9.35
C ASN A 419 -22.49 -28.52 9.60
N TRP A 420 -23.53 -28.32 8.78
CA TRP A 420 -24.71 -29.18 8.80
C TRP A 420 -24.34 -30.60 8.40
N LEU A 421 -23.55 -30.80 7.33
CA LEU A 421 -23.14 -32.13 6.85
C LEU A 421 -22.33 -32.89 7.92
N SER A 422 -21.41 -32.24 8.60
CA SER A 422 -20.65 -32.84 9.68
C SER A 422 -21.52 -33.32 10.82
N LYS A 423 -22.48 -32.50 11.25
CA LYS A 423 -23.46 -32.91 12.28
C LYS A 423 -24.32 -34.12 11.83
N TYR A 424 -24.84 -34.03 10.62
CA TYR A 424 -25.67 -35.09 10.04
C TYR A 424 -24.92 -36.42 9.99
N LEU A 425 -23.68 -36.45 9.55
CA LEU A 425 -22.86 -37.66 9.45
C LEU A 425 -22.47 -38.21 10.82
N THR A 426 -22.22 -37.32 11.81
CA THR A 426 -21.97 -37.71 13.19
C THR A 426 -23.18 -38.37 13.81
N GLU A 427 -24.36 -37.80 13.62
CA GLU A 427 -25.64 -38.36 14.09
C GLU A 427 -25.99 -39.70 13.41
N ALA A 428 -25.73 -39.78 12.10
CA ALA A 428 -25.96 -40.98 11.29
C ALA A 428 -24.89 -42.09 11.55
N LYS A 429 -23.84 -41.80 12.34
CA LYS A 429 -22.68 -42.68 12.58
C LYS A 429 -22.05 -43.23 11.30
N THR A 430 -22.09 -42.47 10.22
CA THR A 430 -21.50 -42.84 8.92
C THR A 430 -20.50 -41.77 8.48
N ASN A 431 -19.44 -42.16 7.73
CA ASN A 431 -18.47 -41.24 7.19
C ASN A 431 -18.54 -41.13 5.65
N GLN A 432 -19.49 -41.88 5.06
CA GLN A 432 -19.73 -41.89 3.62
C GLN A 432 -21.17 -41.48 3.31
N PHE A 433 -21.34 -40.77 2.18
CA PHE A 433 -22.66 -40.28 1.77
C PHE A 433 -22.70 -40.09 0.24
N THR A 434 -23.88 -40.09 -0.31
CA THR A 434 -24.15 -39.74 -1.71
C THR A 434 -24.93 -38.42 -1.78
N ALA A 435 -24.93 -37.79 -2.96
CA ALA A 435 -25.73 -36.60 -3.20
C ALA A 435 -27.24 -36.87 -3.01
N LEU A 436 -27.68 -38.14 -3.22
CA LEU A 436 -29.06 -38.57 -3.04
C LEU A 436 -29.44 -38.58 -1.56
N ASP A 437 -28.57 -39.10 -0.68
CA ASP A 437 -28.80 -39.15 0.76
C ASP A 437 -28.97 -37.76 1.35
N LEU A 438 -28.11 -36.83 0.91
CA LEU A 438 -28.16 -35.44 1.34
C LEU A 438 -29.43 -34.71 0.93
N ARG A 439 -29.94 -35.03 -0.29
CA ARG A 439 -31.22 -34.47 -0.76
C ARG A 439 -32.44 -35.03 0.00
N LYS A 440 -32.35 -36.28 0.47
CA LYS A 440 -33.37 -36.86 1.33
C LYS A 440 -33.38 -36.25 2.74
N ALA A 441 -32.15 -35.97 3.27
CA ALA A 441 -32.00 -35.41 4.61
C ALA A 441 -32.29 -33.89 4.67
N LYS A 442 -32.02 -33.17 3.59
CA LYS A 442 -32.27 -31.73 3.53
C LYS A 442 -32.73 -31.33 2.11
N PRO A 443 -33.89 -30.66 1.97
CA PRO A 443 -34.42 -30.25 0.67
C PRO A 443 -33.58 -29.14 0.07
N ILE A 444 -32.55 -29.51 -0.70
CA ILE A 444 -31.65 -28.61 -1.42
C ILE A 444 -31.80 -28.82 -2.90
N HIS A 445 -31.87 -27.71 -3.67
CA HIS A 445 -31.96 -27.80 -5.13
C HIS A 445 -30.70 -28.49 -5.70
N PRO A 446 -30.79 -29.40 -6.68
CA PRO A 446 -29.68 -30.20 -7.20
C PRO A 446 -28.47 -29.38 -7.67
N ARG A 447 -28.72 -28.26 -8.35
CA ARG A 447 -27.63 -27.34 -8.79
C ARG A 447 -26.85 -26.74 -7.61
N THR A 448 -27.57 -26.33 -6.54
CA THR A 448 -26.96 -25.75 -5.34
C THR A 448 -26.16 -26.80 -4.58
N LEU A 449 -26.69 -28.01 -4.43
CA LEU A 449 -26.01 -29.13 -3.79
C LEU A 449 -24.71 -29.48 -4.55
N ASN A 450 -24.78 -29.61 -5.90
CA ASN A 450 -23.62 -29.91 -6.72
C ASN A 450 -22.56 -28.81 -6.60
N ARG A 451 -22.95 -27.52 -6.54
CA ARG A 451 -22.03 -26.42 -6.32
C ARG A 451 -21.30 -26.58 -4.99
N TYR A 452 -22.03 -26.86 -3.90
CA TYR A 452 -21.41 -27.08 -2.59
C TYR A 452 -20.47 -28.29 -2.58
N LEU A 453 -20.87 -29.41 -3.18
CA LEU A 453 -20.02 -30.60 -3.24
C LEU A 453 -18.76 -30.36 -4.11
N GLN A 454 -18.87 -29.61 -5.20
CA GLN A 454 -17.69 -29.22 -6.00
C GLN A 454 -16.74 -28.31 -5.21
N GLU A 455 -17.29 -27.32 -4.49
CA GLU A 455 -16.53 -26.42 -3.65
C GLU A 455 -15.84 -27.18 -2.50
N LEU A 456 -16.56 -28.03 -1.77
CA LEU A 456 -15.99 -28.89 -0.72
C LEU A 456 -14.92 -29.86 -1.25
N LYS A 457 -15.09 -30.37 -2.46
CA LYS A 457 -14.10 -31.24 -3.11
C LYS A 457 -12.86 -30.47 -3.54
N LEU A 458 -13.03 -29.28 -4.13
CA LEU A 458 -11.94 -28.40 -4.57
C LEU A 458 -10.99 -28.09 -3.42
N PHE A 459 -11.56 -27.80 -2.25
CA PHE A 459 -10.79 -27.47 -1.05
C PHE A 459 -10.51 -28.68 -0.13
N SER A 460 -10.67 -29.91 -0.66
CA SER A 460 -10.32 -31.14 0.03
C SER A 460 -11.08 -31.41 1.35
N TYR A 461 -12.23 -30.76 1.59
CA TYR A 461 -13.10 -31.06 2.73
C TYR A 461 -13.82 -32.41 2.57
N ILE A 462 -14.03 -32.85 1.33
CA ILE A 462 -14.57 -34.16 0.98
C ILE A 462 -13.73 -34.80 -0.12
N GLN A 463 -13.66 -36.12 -0.08
CA GLN A 463 -13.00 -36.95 -1.10
C GLN A 463 -14.00 -37.90 -1.74
N VAL A 464 -13.78 -38.24 -3.01
CA VAL A 464 -14.56 -39.28 -3.68
C VAL A 464 -14.02 -40.63 -3.24
N ALA A 465 -14.80 -41.37 -2.47
CA ALA A 465 -14.45 -42.71 -1.97
C ALA A 465 -14.80 -43.81 -2.97
N GLY A 466 -15.69 -43.52 -3.95
CA GLY A 466 -16.10 -44.52 -4.94
C GLY A 466 -17.34 -44.03 -5.74
N GLY A 467 -17.94 -44.94 -6.48
CA GLY A 467 -19.14 -44.69 -7.29
C GLY A 467 -18.82 -44.19 -8.71
N ASN A 468 -19.81 -44.24 -9.59
CA ASN A 468 -19.69 -43.81 -10.98
C ASN A 468 -20.77 -42.80 -11.32
N LYS A 469 -20.39 -41.69 -11.97
CA LYS A 469 -21.27 -40.60 -12.38
C LYS A 469 -22.53 -41.06 -13.16
N HIS A 470 -22.40 -42.14 -13.92
CA HIS A 470 -23.44 -42.59 -14.85
C HIS A 470 -24.35 -43.70 -14.31
N ARG A 471 -24.08 -44.31 -13.10
CA ARG A 471 -24.90 -45.40 -12.54
C ARG A 471 -25.47 -45.01 -11.16
N GLU A 472 -24.62 -44.95 -10.14
CA GLU A 472 -25.04 -44.79 -8.72
C GLU A 472 -24.72 -43.42 -8.15
N GLY A 473 -24.02 -42.56 -8.91
CA GLY A 473 -23.47 -41.31 -8.42
C GLY A 473 -22.14 -41.50 -7.65
N PHE A 474 -21.48 -40.40 -7.30
CA PHE A 474 -20.26 -40.46 -6.51
C PHE A 474 -20.59 -40.68 -5.02
N ILE A 475 -19.84 -41.55 -4.40
CA ILE A 475 -19.79 -41.74 -2.96
C ILE A 475 -18.70 -40.82 -2.42
N TYR A 476 -19.07 -39.95 -1.51
CA TYR A 476 -18.15 -38.99 -0.88
C TYR A 476 -17.85 -39.44 0.55
N LYS A 477 -16.65 -39.07 1.00
CA LYS A 477 -16.19 -39.24 2.37
C LYS A 477 -15.71 -37.91 2.91
N LEU A 478 -15.99 -37.56 4.17
CA LEU A 478 -15.35 -36.43 4.83
C LEU A 478 -13.86 -36.71 4.94
N SER A 479 -13.08 -35.76 4.43
CA SER A 479 -11.62 -35.76 4.69
C SER A 479 -11.43 -35.32 6.14
N GLY A 480 -10.56 -36.00 6.90
CA GLY A 480 -10.28 -35.66 8.30
C GLY A 480 -9.66 -34.25 8.52
N PHE A 481 -9.52 -33.46 7.46
CA PHE A 481 -9.04 -32.08 7.45
C PHE A 481 -9.99 -31.06 8.07
N GLY A 482 -11.18 -31.44 8.52
CA GLY A 482 -12.26 -30.52 8.88
C GLY A 482 -12.42 -30.19 10.36
N ASN A 483 -11.57 -30.67 11.25
CA ASN A 483 -11.62 -30.29 12.67
C ASN A 483 -10.96 -28.92 12.87
N GLN A 484 -11.77 -27.88 12.83
CA GLN A 484 -11.33 -26.50 13.14
C GLN A 484 -10.59 -26.43 14.50
N SER A 485 -11.02 -27.27 15.48
CA SER A 485 -10.37 -27.39 16.79
C SER A 485 -8.92 -27.87 16.69
N ASP A 486 -8.64 -28.87 15.83
CA ASP A 486 -7.29 -29.44 15.72
C ASP A 486 -6.33 -28.49 15.02
N THR A 487 -6.81 -27.76 14.01
CA THR A 487 -6.02 -26.73 13.31
C THR A 487 -5.74 -25.54 14.22
N GLN A 488 -6.75 -25.09 15.00
CA GLN A 488 -6.54 -24.03 15.99
C GLN A 488 -5.55 -24.41 17.07
N ASN A 489 -5.66 -25.64 17.59
CA ASN A 489 -4.73 -26.17 18.60
C ASN A 489 -3.28 -26.24 18.07
N LYS A 490 -3.09 -26.65 16.81
CA LYS A 490 -1.76 -26.65 16.18
C LYS A 490 -1.20 -25.24 16.00
N ILE A 491 -2.02 -24.28 15.57
CA ILE A 491 -1.64 -22.87 15.47
C ILE A 491 -1.23 -22.33 16.85
N GLU A 492 -2.00 -22.63 17.88
CA GLU A 492 -1.69 -22.20 19.26
C GLU A 492 -0.41 -22.83 19.78
N GLN A 493 -0.20 -24.12 19.52
CA GLN A 493 1.04 -24.80 19.89
C GLN A 493 2.27 -24.22 19.17
N SER A 494 2.17 -23.93 17.88
CA SER A 494 3.25 -23.31 17.10
C SER A 494 3.58 -21.91 17.62
N ILE A 495 2.56 -21.09 17.92
CA ILE A 495 2.74 -19.76 18.51
C ILE A 495 3.42 -19.88 19.89
N ALA A 496 2.94 -20.78 20.75
CA ALA A 496 3.51 -21.01 22.08
C ALA A 496 4.98 -21.47 22.01
N ALA A 497 5.33 -22.33 21.04
CA ALA A 497 6.71 -22.77 20.81
C ALA A 497 7.61 -21.60 20.40
N THR A 498 7.14 -20.76 19.46
CA THR A 498 7.85 -19.55 19.04
C THR A 498 8.08 -18.59 20.20
N LEU A 499 7.04 -18.26 20.96
CA LEU A 499 7.15 -17.37 22.11
C LEU A 499 8.11 -17.93 23.17
N LYS A 500 8.06 -19.22 23.43
CA LYS A 500 9.01 -19.88 24.37
C LYS A 500 10.45 -19.74 23.90
N ALA A 501 10.73 -19.90 22.60
CA ALA A 501 12.05 -19.72 22.04
C ALA A 501 12.54 -18.27 22.20
N VAL A 502 11.69 -17.29 21.89
CA VAL A 502 11.97 -15.85 22.02
C VAL A 502 12.28 -15.48 23.48
N TRP A 503 11.44 -15.90 24.44
CA TRP A 503 11.66 -15.62 25.87
C TRP A 503 12.93 -16.31 26.40
N ASN A 504 13.24 -17.50 25.95
CA ASN A 504 14.47 -18.20 26.35
C ASN A 504 15.71 -17.43 25.87
N GLU A 505 15.71 -16.92 24.64
CA GLU A 505 16.84 -16.15 24.10
C GLU A 505 17.00 -14.82 24.83
N TYR A 506 15.89 -14.09 25.04
CA TYR A 506 15.89 -12.86 25.82
C TYR A 506 16.48 -13.07 27.22
N ASN A 507 16.05 -14.10 27.93
CA ASN A 507 16.55 -14.40 29.28
C ASN A 507 18.04 -14.79 29.30
N LYS A 508 18.56 -15.39 28.21
CA LYS A 508 20.01 -15.68 28.08
C LYS A 508 20.80 -14.37 27.87
N GLU A 509 20.30 -13.48 27.00
CA GLU A 509 20.93 -12.17 26.78
C GLU A 509 21.00 -11.35 28.07
N GLN A 510 19.91 -11.32 28.85
CA GLN A 510 19.88 -10.61 30.14
C GLN A 510 20.92 -11.16 31.13
N LYS A 511 21.01 -12.50 31.29
CA LYS A 511 22.01 -13.12 32.15
C LYS A 511 23.44 -12.84 31.71
N GLN A 512 23.70 -12.80 30.41
CA GLN A 512 25.02 -12.44 29.87
C GLN A 512 25.39 -10.98 30.14
N THR A 513 24.42 -10.08 30.05
CA THR A 513 24.60 -8.65 30.33
C THR A 513 24.86 -8.42 31.83
N GLU A 514 24.08 -9.08 32.69
CA GLU A 514 24.28 -9.03 34.15
C GLU A 514 25.67 -9.58 34.53
N SER A 515 26.09 -10.72 33.99
CA SER A 515 27.40 -11.32 34.28
C SER A 515 28.56 -10.45 33.75
N LYS A 516 28.39 -9.72 32.65
CA LYS A 516 29.39 -8.76 32.16
C LYS A 516 29.46 -7.51 33.06
N ALA A 517 28.31 -7.02 33.52
CA ALA A 517 28.25 -5.88 34.44
C ALA A 517 28.89 -6.20 35.81
N GLU A 518 28.66 -7.42 36.33
CA GLU A 518 29.30 -7.87 37.55
C GLU A 518 30.82 -8.02 37.41
N LYS A 519 31.31 -8.48 36.25
CA LYS A 519 32.76 -8.58 35.96
C LYS A 519 33.42 -7.20 35.83
N LEU A 520 32.76 -6.23 35.24
CA LEU A 520 33.24 -4.85 35.13
C LEU A 520 33.28 -4.11 36.48
N GLN A 521 32.41 -4.49 37.43
CA GLN A 521 32.44 -3.95 38.80
C GLN A 521 33.46 -4.69 39.71
N ALA A 522 33.94 -5.87 39.32
CA ALA A 522 34.90 -6.70 40.07
C ALA A 522 36.37 -6.45 39.68
N GLU A 523 36.64 -5.66 38.64
CA GLU A 523 38.02 -5.24 38.34
C GLU A 523 38.44 -4.14 39.34
N PRO A 524 39.48 -4.36 40.15
CA PRO A 524 39.96 -3.33 41.08
C PRO A 524 40.50 -2.16 40.24
N MET A 525 40.08 -0.94 40.60
CA MET A 525 40.64 0.29 40.02
C MET A 525 42.17 0.23 40.16
N PRO A 526 42.94 0.48 39.11
CA PRO A 526 44.40 0.61 39.23
C PRO A 526 44.68 1.77 40.18
N GLU A 527 45.57 1.49 41.14
CA GLU A 527 46.07 2.52 42.06
C GLU A 527 46.66 3.68 41.26
N PRO A 528 46.44 4.94 41.69
CA PRO A 528 47.01 6.11 40.96
C PRO A 528 48.54 6.06 41.11
N GLU A 529 49.25 5.99 39.98
CA GLU A 529 50.69 6.20 39.95
C GLU A 529 51.04 7.60 40.45
N PRO A 530 52.15 7.77 41.21
CA PRO A 530 52.52 9.04 41.77
C PRO A 530 52.96 10.04 40.68
N ILE A 531 52.39 11.21 40.75
CA ILE A 531 52.65 12.37 39.87
C ILE A 531 54.15 12.75 40.01
N SER A 532 54.94 12.54 38.94
CA SER A 532 56.26 13.13 38.81
C SER A 532 56.15 14.52 38.12
N GLU A 533 56.94 15.41 38.71
CA GLU A 533 56.98 16.86 38.50
C GLU A 533 57.08 17.36 37.04
N THR A 534 56.43 18.43 36.82
CA THR A 534 56.35 19.34 35.70
C THR A 534 57.67 19.69 35.02
N GLU A 535 57.69 19.63 33.69
CA GLU A 535 58.51 20.50 32.84
C GLU A 535 57.62 21.31 31.86
N PRO A 536 58.06 22.51 31.44
CA PRO A 536 57.17 23.55 31.00
C PRO A 536 56.77 23.50 29.50
N ILE A 537 55.62 24.02 29.28
CA ILE A 537 54.94 24.26 28.01
C ILE A 537 55.82 25.12 27.06
N LYS A 538 56.03 24.64 25.82
CA LYS A 538 56.39 25.50 24.70
C LYS A 538 55.18 25.59 23.74
N GLU A 539 54.81 26.82 23.43
CA GLU A 539 53.83 27.21 22.45
C GLU A 539 54.21 26.79 21.02
N PRO A 540 53.23 26.51 20.15
CA PRO A 540 53.48 26.14 18.77
C PRO A 540 53.63 27.38 17.88
N GLU A 541 54.74 27.42 17.15
CA GLU A 541 54.92 28.34 16.03
C GLU A 541 54.08 27.88 14.83
N GLN A 542 53.44 28.87 14.22
CA GLN A 542 52.80 28.80 12.92
C GLN A 542 53.85 28.67 11.82
N GLU A 543 53.65 27.74 10.90
CA GLU A 543 54.17 27.90 9.57
C GLU A 543 53.15 27.52 8.50
N THR A 544 53.06 28.43 7.60
CA THR A 544 52.28 28.58 6.39
C THR A 544 52.88 27.82 5.21
N GLU A 545 51.96 27.59 4.25
CA GLU A 545 52.20 27.52 2.79
C GLU A 545 52.47 26.17 2.11
N ASN A 546 51.51 25.88 1.27
CA ASN A 546 51.44 25.21 -0.01
C ASN A 546 52.66 25.60 -0.96
N PRO A 547 52.92 25.01 -2.12
CA PRO A 547 52.16 24.08 -2.95
C PRO A 547 52.99 23.04 -3.77
N GLU A 548 52.27 22.32 -4.65
CA GLU A 548 52.70 21.71 -5.92
C GLU A 548 53.41 20.35 -5.89
N ALA A 549 52.82 19.37 -6.48
CA ALA A 549 53.11 18.79 -7.80
C ALA A 549 52.39 17.47 -8.05
N GLU A 550 51.69 17.42 -9.16
CA GLU A 550 51.30 16.24 -9.94
C GLU A 550 52.56 15.49 -10.49
N PRO A 551 52.43 14.39 -11.25
CA PRO A 551 51.37 13.40 -11.48
C PRO A 551 51.93 11.96 -11.61
N SER A 552 51.09 10.98 -11.65
CA SER A 552 51.18 9.83 -12.61
C SER A 552 50.12 8.79 -12.41
N LYS A 553 49.30 8.67 -13.40
CA LYS A 553 49.17 7.63 -14.42
C LYS A 553 48.28 6.44 -14.08
N GLU A 554 47.28 6.40 -14.93
CA GLU A 554 46.73 5.25 -15.63
C GLU A 554 45.63 4.48 -14.86
N GLN A 555 44.41 4.90 -15.15
CA GLN A 555 43.29 3.97 -15.14
C GLN A 555 42.44 4.15 -16.40
N GLU A 556 42.34 3.06 -17.11
CA GLU A 556 41.57 2.85 -18.33
C GLU A 556 40.14 3.27 -18.18
N GLU A 557 39.70 4.13 -19.08
CA GLU A 557 38.29 4.41 -19.35
C GLU A 557 37.61 3.15 -19.91
N LYS A 558 36.60 2.63 -19.20
CA LYS A 558 35.59 1.74 -19.79
C LYS A 558 34.40 2.58 -20.20
N PRO A 559 33.90 2.43 -21.45
CA PRO A 559 32.79 3.20 -21.95
C PRO A 559 31.49 2.87 -21.24
N ALA A 560 30.69 3.90 -20.98
CA ALA A 560 29.33 3.80 -20.45
C ALA A 560 28.45 2.99 -21.40
N PHE A 561 28.14 1.79 -20.98
CA PHE A 561 27.14 0.96 -21.65
C PHE A 561 25.76 1.31 -21.09
N PHE A 562 24.89 1.76 -21.96
CA PHE A 562 23.46 1.90 -21.74
C PHE A 562 22.87 0.54 -21.33
N ASP A 563 22.53 0.40 -20.07
CA ASP A 563 21.86 -0.80 -19.55
C ASP A 563 20.37 -0.73 -19.88
N LYS A 564 20.00 -1.30 -21.03
CA LYS A 564 18.61 -1.59 -21.36
C LYS A 564 18.18 -2.76 -20.47
N HIS A 565 17.40 -2.49 -19.44
CA HIS A 565 16.72 -3.49 -18.65
C HIS A 565 15.76 -4.31 -19.52
N TYR A 566 16.28 -5.36 -20.14
CA TYR A 566 15.44 -6.45 -20.66
C TYR A 566 14.89 -7.23 -19.45
N LYS A 567 13.60 -7.06 -19.16
CA LYS A 567 12.87 -8.03 -18.33
C LYS A 567 13.05 -9.41 -18.96
N ARG A 568 13.79 -10.30 -18.30
CA ARG A 568 13.82 -11.72 -18.63
C ARG A 568 12.44 -12.30 -18.30
N ILE A 569 11.54 -12.30 -19.28
CA ILE A 569 10.31 -13.07 -19.21
C ILE A 569 10.73 -14.55 -19.27
N ARG A 570 10.46 -15.31 -18.22
CA ARG A 570 10.74 -16.76 -18.19
C ARG A 570 9.88 -17.43 -19.25
N ILE A 571 10.50 -18.18 -20.14
CA ILE A 571 9.81 -19.03 -21.12
C ILE A 571 9.13 -20.15 -20.34
N ASN A 572 7.86 -20.38 -20.62
CA ASN A 572 7.11 -21.51 -20.08
C ASN A 572 7.47 -22.75 -20.91
N GLU A 573 7.46 -23.94 -20.31
CA GLU A 573 7.74 -25.23 -21.01
C GLU A 573 6.96 -25.40 -22.32
N LYS A 574 5.74 -24.87 -22.39
CA LYS A 574 4.88 -24.93 -23.58
C LYS A 574 5.33 -24.00 -24.72
N GLU A 575 5.90 -22.86 -24.38
CA GLU A 575 6.47 -21.89 -25.33
C GLU A 575 7.81 -22.39 -25.86
N GLU A 576 8.60 -23.02 -24.99
CA GLU A 576 9.86 -23.66 -25.34
C GLU A 576 9.66 -24.83 -26.32
N TYR A 577 8.59 -25.61 -26.14
CA TYR A 577 8.21 -26.66 -27.09
C TYR A 577 7.83 -26.08 -28.45
N THR A 578 7.07 -24.99 -28.50
CA THR A 578 6.73 -24.31 -29.77
C THR A 578 7.99 -23.75 -30.44
N LEU A 579 8.96 -23.21 -29.69
CA LEU A 579 10.24 -22.76 -30.24
C LEU A 579 11.08 -23.91 -30.80
N LYS A 580 11.14 -25.06 -30.12
CA LYS A 580 11.81 -26.27 -30.63
C LYS A 580 11.23 -26.73 -31.97
N LEU A 581 9.90 -26.76 -32.09
CA LEU A 581 9.23 -27.09 -33.35
C LEU A 581 9.59 -26.10 -34.47
N ILE A 582 9.66 -24.81 -34.18
CA ILE A 582 10.09 -23.81 -35.18
C ILE A 582 11.52 -24.05 -35.62
N LEU A 583 12.44 -24.38 -34.72
CA LEU A 583 13.83 -24.69 -35.03
C LEU A 583 13.96 -25.95 -35.87
N GLU A 584 13.18 -27.00 -35.61
CA GLU A 584 13.13 -28.21 -36.39
C GLU A 584 12.56 -27.99 -37.81
N LEU A 585 11.55 -27.13 -37.93
CA LEU A 585 10.97 -26.78 -39.23
C LEU A 585 11.92 -25.85 -40.03
N GLU A 586 12.59 -24.92 -39.39
CA GLU A 586 13.59 -24.04 -40.01
C GLU A 586 14.82 -24.82 -40.49
N ALA A 587 15.19 -25.93 -39.81
CA ALA A 587 16.25 -26.83 -40.27
C ALA A 587 15.90 -27.57 -41.55
N LYS A 588 14.60 -27.76 -41.83
CA LYS A 588 14.09 -28.39 -43.06
C LYS A 588 13.89 -27.38 -44.18
N GLU A 589 13.41 -26.19 -43.88
CA GLU A 589 13.15 -25.11 -44.84
C GLU A 589 13.63 -23.77 -44.24
N GLN A 590 14.81 -23.30 -44.70
CA GLN A 590 15.37 -22.04 -44.20
C GLN A 590 14.55 -20.82 -44.67
N GLY A 591 14.23 -19.91 -43.74
CA GLY A 591 13.51 -18.66 -44.04
C GLY A 591 12.01 -18.80 -44.16
N ARG A 592 11.44 -19.92 -43.70
CA ARG A 592 10.00 -20.16 -43.70
C ARG A 592 9.26 -19.17 -42.80
N GLU A 593 8.09 -18.76 -43.24
CA GLU A 593 7.11 -18.00 -42.48
C GLU A 593 6.13 -18.93 -41.77
N TYR A 594 5.85 -18.64 -40.50
CA TYR A 594 4.97 -19.45 -39.65
C TYR A 594 3.70 -18.72 -39.31
N LEU A 595 2.58 -19.42 -39.34
CA LEU A 595 1.28 -18.99 -38.85
C LEU A 595 0.89 -19.78 -37.62
N ALA A 596 0.04 -19.22 -36.76
CA ALA A 596 -0.50 -19.94 -35.60
C ALA A 596 -1.26 -21.21 -35.99
N SER A 597 -1.89 -21.25 -37.20
CA SER A 597 -2.56 -22.41 -37.76
C SER A 597 -1.62 -23.58 -38.03
N ASP A 598 -0.35 -23.34 -38.38
CA ASP A 598 0.61 -24.36 -38.72
C ASP A 598 0.95 -25.28 -37.55
N PHE A 599 0.85 -24.74 -36.33
CA PHE A 599 1.15 -25.45 -35.09
C PHE A 599 -0.06 -26.18 -34.51
N THR A 600 -1.29 -25.81 -34.86
CA THR A 600 -2.50 -26.45 -34.32
C THR A 600 -2.59 -27.93 -34.62
N ALA A 601 -2.20 -28.34 -35.84
CA ALA A 601 -2.21 -29.73 -36.26
C ALA A 601 -1.11 -30.57 -35.56
N ILE A 602 0.03 -29.94 -35.24
CA ILE A 602 1.20 -30.62 -34.66
C ILE A 602 1.06 -30.73 -33.15
N THR A 603 0.59 -29.67 -32.50
CA THR A 603 0.55 -29.57 -31.04
C THR A 603 -0.77 -29.99 -30.43
N GLY A 604 -1.83 -30.09 -31.22
CA GLY A 604 -3.21 -30.34 -30.74
C GLY A 604 -3.84 -29.19 -29.95
N ARG A 605 -3.19 -28.01 -29.91
CA ARG A 605 -3.66 -26.84 -29.19
C ARG A 605 -4.50 -25.91 -30.05
N SER A 606 -5.33 -25.06 -29.42
CA SER A 606 -6.14 -24.12 -30.19
C SER A 606 -5.28 -23.02 -30.87
N GLN A 607 -5.74 -22.53 -32.04
CA GLN A 607 -5.07 -21.47 -32.79
C GLN A 607 -4.82 -20.20 -31.94
N THR A 608 -5.74 -19.86 -31.03
CA THR A 608 -5.60 -18.74 -30.11
C THR A 608 -4.48 -18.96 -29.08
N THR A 609 -4.26 -20.21 -28.67
CA THR A 609 -3.16 -20.57 -27.75
C THR A 609 -1.82 -20.49 -28.47
N GLU A 610 -1.70 -21.03 -29.68
CA GLU A 610 -0.47 -20.96 -30.46
C GLU A 610 -0.14 -19.52 -30.89
N ALA A 611 -1.13 -18.70 -31.24
CA ALA A 611 -0.94 -17.27 -31.52
C ALA A 611 -0.39 -16.52 -30.28
N ARG A 612 -0.78 -16.92 -29.07
CA ARG A 612 -0.22 -16.35 -27.82
C ARG A 612 1.23 -16.79 -27.62
N HIS A 613 1.57 -18.05 -27.84
CA HIS A 613 2.96 -18.54 -27.71
C HIS A 613 3.89 -17.85 -28.71
N LEU A 614 3.47 -17.76 -30.00
CA LEU A 614 4.23 -17.05 -31.04
C LEU A 614 4.40 -15.57 -30.71
N LYS A 615 3.38 -14.92 -30.13
CA LYS A 615 3.46 -13.55 -29.67
C LYS A 615 4.48 -13.40 -28.53
N THR A 616 4.48 -14.29 -27.54
CA THR A 616 5.45 -14.29 -26.44
C THR A 616 6.88 -14.47 -26.96
N LEU A 617 7.11 -15.41 -27.89
CA LEU A 617 8.41 -15.63 -28.50
C LEU A 617 8.89 -14.41 -29.32
N TRP A 618 7.98 -13.70 -29.97
CA TRP A 618 8.28 -12.43 -30.63
C TRP A 618 8.62 -11.32 -29.61
N GLU A 619 7.87 -11.16 -28.54
CA GLU A 619 8.13 -10.20 -27.44
C GLU A 619 9.50 -10.44 -26.77
N GLN A 620 9.98 -11.68 -26.81
CA GLN A 620 11.30 -12.09 -26.33
C GLN A 620 12.42 -11.89 -27.38
N GLY A 621 12.09 -11.38 -28.56
CA GLY A 621 13.05 -11.16 -29.65
C GLY A 621 13.54 -12.44 -30.36
N ARG A 622 12.90 -13.61 -30.12
CA ARG A 622 13.23 -14.88 -30.76
C ARG A 622 12.68 -14.99 -32.18
N LEU A 623 11.57 -14.29 -32.42
CA LEU A 623 10.89 -14.24 -33.71
C LEU A 623 10.75 -12.79 -34.15
N THR A 624 10.70 -12.56 -35.49
CA THR A 624 10.17 -11.34 -36.11
C THR A 624 8.73 -11.61 -36.52
N ARG A 625 7.88 -10.58 -36.59
CA ARG A 625 6.51 -10.73 -37.11
C ARG A 625 6.15 -9.63 -38.06
N GLU A 626 5.32 -9.96 -39.03
CA GLU A 626 4.77 -9.02 -39.99
C GLU A 626 3.25 -9.23 -40.12
N TRP A 627 2.50 -8.13 -40.23
CA TRP A 627 1.05 -8.20 -40.42
C TRP A 627 0.70 -8.13 -41.87
N ARG A 628 0.16 -9.23 -42.44
CA ARG A 628 -0.33 -9.33 -43.84
C ARG A 628 -1.62 -10.14 -43.88
N ASN A 629 -2.54 -9.83 -44.82
CA ASN A 629 -3.78 -10.58 -45.06
C ASN A 629 -4.63 -10.84 -43.79
N ARG A 630 -4.73 -9.84 -42.89
CA ARG A 630 -5.46 -9.91 -41.62
C ARG A 630 -4.94 -10.93 -40.61
N GLN A 631 -3.65 -11.33 -40.70
CA GLN A 631 -3.01 -12.25 -39.75
C GLN A 631 -1.52 -11.96 -39.60
N TYR A 632 -0.89 -12.45 -38.51
CA TYR A 632 0.54 -12.31 -38.29
C TYR A 632 1.32 -13.48 -38.83
N TYR A 633 2.37 -13.18 -39.61
CA TYR A 633 3.39 -14.12 -40.07
C TYR A 633 4.64 -13.95 -39.21
N TYR A 634 5.23 -15.05 -38.77
CA TYR A 634 6.39 -15.07 -37.88
C TYR A 634 7.59 -15.71 -38.58
N ARG A 635 8.80 -15.17 -38.34
CA ARG A 635 10.08 -15.72 -38.83
C ARG A 635 11.08 -15.81 -37.69
N LEU A 636 12.00 -16.76 -37.76
CA LEU A 636 13.09 -16.90 -36.77
C LEU A 636 14.10 -15.75 -36.93
N THR A 637 14.53 -15.15 -35.82
CA THR A 637 15.58 -14.12 -35.81
C THR A 637 16.96 -14.77 -35.95
N SER A 638 17.90 -14.11 -36.66
CA SER A 638 19.29 -14.59 -36.82
C SER A 638 20.03 -14.83 -35.48
N ASN A 639 19.68 -14.09 -34.42
CA ASN A 639 20.24 -14.26 -33.08
C ASN A 639 19.75 -15.50 -32.32
N SER A 640 18.70 -16.18 -32.75
CA SER A 640 18.19 -17.38 -32.11
C SER A 640 18.89 -18.66 -32.56
N LYS A 641 19.73 -18.59 -33.60
CA LYS A 641 20.51 -19.74 -34.15
C LYS A 641 21.71 -20.14 -33.29
N THR A 642 22.19 -19.29 -32.38
CA THR A 642 23.45 -19.47 -31.62
C THR A 642 23.30 -20.09 -30.21
N VAL A 643 22.09 -20.44 -29.76
CA VAL A 643 21.85 -20.97 -28.39
C VAL A 643 21.73 -22.51 -28.33
N SER A 644 21.90 -23.23 -29.46
CA SER A 644 21.73 -24.69 -29.48
C SER A 644 23.01 -25.52 -29.28
N GLN A 645 24.12 -24.95 -28.76
CA GLN A 645 25.33 -25.69 -28.46
C GLN A 645 25.78 -25.57 -27.00
N ASN A 646 24.97 -26.11 -26.09
CA ASN A 646 25.46 -26.61 -24.81
C ASN A 646 24.62 -27.85 -24.45
N PRO A 647 25.22 -29.04 -24.37
CA PRO A 647 24.51 -30.24 -24.01
C PRO A 647 24.28 -30.21 -22.47
N VAL A 648 23.03 -30.14 -22.07
CA VAL A 648 22.61 -30.45 -20.72
C VAL A 648 22.69 -31.97 -20.55
N SER A 649 23.54 -32.41 -19.64
CA SER A 649 23.68 -33.77 -19.18
C SER A 649 22.33 -34.37 -18.77
N ASN A 650 22.00 -35.53 -19.36
CA ASN A 650 20.88 -36.37 -18.97
C ASN A 650 20.95 -36.77 -17.49
N PRO A 651 19.89 -36.69 -16.73
CA PRO A 651 19.73 -37.56 -15.56
C PRO A 651 19.13 -38.91 -16.01
N GLU A 652 19.74 -39.97 -15.52
CA GLU A 652 19.36 -41.38 -15.69
C GLU A 652 17.90 -41.62 -15.23
N PRO A 653 17.22 -42.63 -15.83
CA PRO A 653 15.87 -42.99 -15.43
C PRO A 653 15.90 -43.77 -14.11
N LEU A 654 15.21 -43.28 -13.10
CA LEU A 654 14.87 -44.05 -11.90
C LEU A 654 13.65 -44.91 -12.19
N ASP A 655 13.91 -46.21 -12.27
CA ASP A 655 12.94 -47.30 -12.19
C ASP A 655 12.17 -47.25 -10.85
N ARG A 656 10.87 -47.21 -10.94
CA ARG A 656 9.76 -47.82 -10.20
C ARG A 656 8.54 -46.93 -10.09
#